data_5b80823e86bf2b52e468ded3d86ef135
#
_entry.id   5b80823e86bf2b52e468ded3d86ef135
#
_cell.length_a   1.000
_cell.length_b   1.000
_cell.length_c   1.000
_cell.angle_alpha   90.00
_cell.angle_beta   90.00
_cell.angle_gamma   90.00
#
_symmetry.space_group_name_H-M   'P 1'
#
loop_
_entity.id
_entity.type
_entity.pdbx_description
1 polymer ?
#
loop_
_entity_poly.entity_id
_entity_poly.type
_entity_poly.pdbx_seq_one_letter_code
_entity_poly.pdbx_strand_id
1 'polypeptide(L)'
;MMMRFFTLLVLLCSTVQLQAQKATIRGNVFDKESAQPIAYATVQLDGAALGASTDASGFFTINSIPLGDYTLKVSYLGYDNVMLPISLRDGEVEYQAIYLEQGGEALEEVVISGYKEKAQNDVQVSKLTVTPKQIRALPSAGGDADIAQYLTVLPGVILTGDQGGQLYIRGGSPVQNRILLDGMTIYNPFHSLGFFSVFETELIRNVDVFTGGFNAEYGGRTSAIVDVQTREGNRKRVAGLVSASPFQIKGLIEGPLVKLKEGSDKSISFVATAKKAIINQVDDQLYNYVDGGIPFNYQDIYGKLTLQSGNGNKLNLFGFNYTDGVDFPATQFSWGSSGGGLDFQLLPQNSNTIVKGVFTFSDYDSEINDADNKPRSSGINGYFAGLNFISFGKDNEFRYGLELTGFQTAFEFENFRGVNINQTENTSEIGAFLRWKRKIGPLVIEPGFRLQYYLSLSDVYYEPRLGLKYNITDNLRFKAAWGLYSQNLLSTINDRDVVNLFVGFLSGPDESIFEPGSTTEKTENRLQTAIHYVGGFEIDLFKTLNLNIEGYYKDFTQLISLNRDKLEPEESDFIKETGEAYGVDVSAKYELRRANFWVAYSLGWVKRFDGEQTYPPVFDRRHNLNLVGTYEVGAKRQWELGARFNFGTGFPFTLTQGFYTNYTFDQGIGSDVLTNNGDLGIVYSDDRNTGRLPAYSRLDLSAKRHFRFSKHLRMDVTAAVTNALDRENIFYFDRVRYERVNQLPILPSLSVQLQF
;
A
#
# COMPACT_ATOMS: atom_id res chain seq x y z
N MET A 1 -31.41 -29.36 -7.23
CA MET A 1 -31.26 -28.21 -6.34
C MET A 1 -30.80 -26.94 -7.12
N MET A 2 -29.85 -27.02 -8.02
CA MET A 2 -29.37 -25.92 -8.88
C MET A 2 -30.44 -25.22 -9.72
N MET A 3 -31.38 -25.98 -10.30
CA MET A 3 -32.44 -25.41 -11.16
C MET A 3 -33.46 -24.54 -10.40
N ARG A 4 -33.72 -24.83 -9.11
CA ARG A 4 -34.58 -24.00 -8.26
C ARG A 4 -33.91 -22.71 -7.80
N PHE A 5 -32.59 -22.72 -7.70
CA PHE A 5 -31.80 -21.51 -7.36
C PHE A 5 -31.75 -20.55 -8.56
N PHE A 6 -31.64 -21.09 -9.79
CA PHE A 6 -31.65 -20.28 -11.02
C PHE A 6 -33.02 -19.64 -11.29
N THR A 7 -34.12 -20.36 -10.97
CA THR A 7 -35.48 -19.82 -11.09
C THR A 7 -35.77 -18.72 -10.07
N LEU A 8 -35.23 -18.83 -8.86
CA LEU A 8 -35.36 -17.79 -7.84
C LEU A 8 -34.54 -16.52 -8.21
N LEU A 9 -33.39 -16.69 -8.83
CA LEU A 9 -32.54 -15.58 -9.30
C LEU A 9 -33.20 -14.84 -10.48
N VAL A 10 -33.85 -15.55 -11.39
CA VAL A 10 -34.59 -14.96 -12.51
C VAL A 10 -35.86 -14.26 -12.04
N LEU A 11 -36.56 -14.77 -11.03
CA LEU A 11 -37.73 -14.10 -10.44
C LEU A 11 -37.37 -12.84 -9.64
N LEU A 12 -36.16 -12.76 -9.05
CA LEU A 12 -35.67 -11.53 -8.42
C LEU A 12 -35.31 -10.44 -9.40
N CYS A 13 -34.96 -10.79 -10.64
CA CYS A 13 -34.65 -9.82 -11.70
C CYS A 13 -35.90 -9.24 -12.41
N SER A 14 -37.09 -9.79 -12.21
CA SER A 14 -38.28 -9.39 -12.93
C SER A 14 -39.16 -8.34 -12.23
N THR A 15 -38.82 -7.83 -11.09
CA THR A 15 -39.50 -6.66 -10.50
C THR A 15 -38.92 -5.35 -11.06
N VAL A 16 -39.09 -5.11 -12.35
CA VAL A 16 -38.92 -3.78 -12.95
C VAL A 16 -40.09 -2.92 -12.47
N GLN A 17 -39.89 -2.22 -11.37
CA GLN A 17 -40.84 -1.17 -10.95
C GLN A 17 -40.77 -0.03 -11.96
N LEU A 18 -41.93 0.42 -12.43
CA LEU A 18 -42.12 1.71 -13.07
C LEU A 18 -41.59 2.81 -12.14
N GLN A 19 -40.32 3.19 -12.30
CA GLN A 19 -39.72 4.30 -11.55
C GLN A 19 -40.15 5.60 -12.23
N ALA A 20 -40.61 6.54 -11.40
CA ALA A 20 -40.79 7.93 -11.83
C ALA A 20 -39.50 8.41 -12.50
N GLN A 21 -39.66 9.10 -13.60
CA GLN A 21 -38.61 9.66 -14.44
C GLN A 21 -37.66 10.51 -13.62
N LYS A 22 -36.39 10.16 -13.62
CA LYS A 22 -35.34 10.76 -12.77
C LYS A 22 -34.08 10.98 -13.60
N ALA A 23 -33.40 12.10 -13.34
CA ALA A 23 -32.12 12.42 -13.96
C ALA A 23 -30.94 12.08 -13.06
N THR A 24 -29.76 12.05 -13.65
CA THR A 24 -28.46 11.88 -12.99
C THR A 24 -27.51 12.98 -13.43
N ILE A 25 -26.82 13.62 -12.50
CA ILE A 25 -25.68 14.48 -12.78
C ILE A 25 -24.43 13.74 -12.37
N ARG A 26 -23.45 13.70 -13.24
CA ARG A 26 -22.12 13.23 -12.97
C ARG A 26 -21.07 14.18 -13.52
N GLY A 27 -19.86 14.16 -13.00
CA GLY A 27 -18.84 15.05 -13.52
C GLY A 27 -17.53 14.95 -12.76
N ASN A 28 -16.62 15.85 -13.11
CA ASN A 28 -15.36 15.98 -12.42
C ASN A 28 -15.16 17.43 -11.99
N VAL A 29 -14.55 17.62 -10.81
CA VAL A 29 -14.12 18.91 -10.30
C VAL A 29 -12.61 19.04 -10.47
N PHE A 30 -12.17 20.14 -11.07
CA PHE A 30 -10.78 20.40 -11.41
C PHE A 30 -10.30 21.73 -10.82
N ASP A 31 -9.02 21.82 -10.53
CA ASP A 31 -8.32 23.07 -10.31
C ASP A 31 -8.26 23.88 -11.61
N LYS A 32 -8.65 25.14 -11.58
CA LYS A 32 -8.74 25.99 -12.79
C LYS A 32 -7.37 26.28 -13.39
N GLU A 33 -6.31 26.27 -12.62
CA GLU A 33 -4.97 26.64 -13.06
C GLU A 33 -4.20 25.47 -13.67
N SER A 34 -4.25 24.30 -13.02
CA SER A 34 -3.52 23.10 -13.45
C SER A 34 -4.39 22.13 -14.23
N ALA A 35 -5.73 22.24 -14.11
CA ALA A 35 -6.72 21.27 -14.53
C ALA A 35 -6.50 19.86 -13.90
N GLN A 36 -5.87 19.81 -12.73
CA GLN A 36 -5.78 18.61 -11.91
C GLN A 36 -7.11 18.35 -11.22
N PRO A 37 -7.53 17.09 -11.03
CA PRO A 37 -8.76 16.76 -10.33
C PRO A 37 -8.67 17.16 -8.84
N ILE A 38 -9.76 17.70 -8.30
CA ILE A 38 -9.91 18.05 -6.89
C ILE A 38 -10.68 16.92 -6.19
N ALA A 39 -9.98 16.20 -5.34
CA ALA A 39 -10.57 15.15 -4.51
C ALA A 39 -11.36 15.75 -3.34
N TYR A 40 -12.49 15.10 -3.00
CA TYR A 40 -13.33 15.43 -1.84
C TYR A 40 -13.95 16.83 -1.85
N ALA A 41 -14.12 17.43 -3.02
CA ALA A 41 -14.93 18.63 -3.18
C ALA A 41 -16.41 18.31 -2.91
N THR A 42 -17.12 19.22 -2.27
CA THR A 42 -18.55 19.10 -2.01
C THR A 42 -19.34 19.63 -3.20
N VAL A 43 -20.26 18.82 -3.70
CA VAL A 43 -21.16 19.14 -4.82
C VAL A 43 -22.60 19.01 -4.31
N GLN A 44 -23.37 20.09 -4.29
CA GLN A 44 -24.71 20.15 -3.78
C GLN A 44 -25.68 20.74 -4.81
N LEU A 45 -26.91 20.23 -4.84
CA LEU A 45 -28.02 20.83 -5.58
C LEU A 45 -28.77 21.79 -4.67
N ASP A 46 -28.68 23.09 -4.96
CA ASP A 46 -29.44 24.10 -4.26
C ASP A 46 -30.94 23.94 -4.57
N GLY A 47 -31.78 23.95 -3.53
CA GLY A 47 -33.21 23.66 -3.64
C GLY A 47 -33.60 22.17 -3.54
N ALA A 48 -32.63 21.25 -3.46
CA ALA A 48 -32.83 19.84 -3.14
C ALA A 48 -31.85 19.39 -2.05
N ALA A 49 -32.30 18.56 -1.12
CA ALA A 49 -31.42 17.98 -0.10
C ALA A 49 -30.56 16.82 -0.71
N LEU A 50 -29.96 17.08 -1.88
CA LEU A 50 -29.17 16.12 -2.64
C LEU A 50 -27.77 16.68 -2.89
N GLY A 51 -26.76 15.85 -2.72
CA GLY A 51 -25.37 16.21 -2.97
C GLY A 51 -24.49 14.98 -3.06
N ALA A 52 -23.23 15.21 -3.39
CA ALA A 52 -22.19 14.21 -3.39
C ALA A 52 -20.83 14.87 -3.12
N SER A 53 -19.88 14.08 -2.63
CA SER A 53 -18.47 14.49 -2.60
C SER A 53 -17.72 13.85 -3.76
N THR A 54 -16.73 14.56 -4.32
CA THR A 54 -15.86 13.96 -5.32
C THR A 54 -15.00 12.84 -4.72
N ASP A 55 -14.74 11.80 -5.51
CA ASP A 55 -13.76 10.77 -5.17
C ASP A 55 -12.31 11.29 -5.34
N ALA A 56 -11.31 10.42 -5.15
CA ALA A 56 -9.89 10.77 -5.31
C ALA A 56 -9.53 11.22 -6.74
N SER A 57 -10.32 10.84 -7.75
CA SER A 57 -10.17 11.26 -9.16
C SER A 57 -10.94 12.55 -9.49
N GLY A 58 -11.50 13.22 -8.47
CA GLY A 58 -12.34 14.40 -8.66
C GLY A 58 -13.72 14.10 -9.26
N PHE A 59 -14.08 12.82 -9.40
CA PHE A 59 -15.36 12.40 -9.97
C PHE A 59 -16.48 12.39 -8.93
N PHE A 60 -17.67 12.84 -9.33
CA PHE A 60 -18.88 12.78 -8.53
C PHE A 60 -20.07 12.28 -9.35
N THR A 61 -21.09 11.74 -8.66
CA THR A 61 -22.39 11.42 -9.25
C THR A 61 -23.49 11.67 -8.24
N ILE A 62 -24.56 12.35 -8.69
CA ILE A 62 -25.80 12.57 -7.93
C ILE A 62 -26.92 11.90 -8.72
N ASN A 63 -27.52 10.85 -8.16
CA ASN A 63 -28.48 10.02 -8.84
C ASN A 63 -29.90 10.28 -8.37
N SER A 64 -30.88 9.89 -9.17
CA SER A 64 -32.32 9.94 -8.85
C SER A 64 -32.80 11.35 -8.51
N ILE A 65 -32.33 12.34 -9.24
CA ILE A 65 -32.72 13.73 -9.08
C ILE A 65 -34.12 13.92 -9.72
N PRO A 66 -35.09 14.53 -9.03
CA PRO A 66 -36.36 14.93 -9.65
C PRO A 66 -36.12 15.87 -10.84
N LEU A 67 -37.01 15.85 -11.81
CA LEU A 67 -36.90 16.76 -12.95
C LEU A 67 -37.15 18.20 -12.53
N GLY A 68 -36.40 19.15 -13.11
CA GLY A 68 -36.53 20.56 -12.77
C GLY A 68 -35.25 21.36 -13.01
N ASP A 69 -35.35 22.64 -12.70
CA ASP A 69 -34.24 23.57 -12.76
C ASP A 69 -33.57 23.69 -11.38
N TYR A 70 -32.27 23.54 -11.34
CA TYR A 70 -31.49 23.56 -10.11
C TYR A 70 -30.24 24.44 -10.27
N THR A 71 -29.63 24.80 -9.16
CA THR A 71 -28.30 25.37 -9.14
C THR A 71 -27.33 24.37 -8.50
N LEU A 72 -26.33 23.93 -9.27
CA LEU A 72 -25.24 23.08 -8.74
C LEU A 72 -24.22 23.96 -8.06
N LYS A 73 -24.08 23.82 -6.74
CA LYS A 73 -23.09 24.52 -5.91
C LYS A 73 -21.91 23.60 -5.65
N VAL A 74 -20.71 24.05 -6.05
CA VAL A 74 -19.47 23.30 -5.83
C VAL A 74 -18.51 24.12 -4.97
N SER A 75 -17.96 23.48 -3.97
CA SER A 75 -17.10 24.13 -2.96
C SER A 75 -15.97 23.21 -2.48
N TYR A 76 -14.82 23.81 -2.20
CA TYR A 76 -13.64 23.14 -1.65
C TYR A 76 -12.78 24.13 -0.87
N LEU A 77 -12.08 23.66 0.17
CA LEU A 77 -11.24 24.52 1.04
C LEU A 77 -10.12 25.19 0.25
N GLY A 78 -10.04 26.53 0.33
CA GLY A 78 -9.02 27.31 -0.39
C GLY A 78 -9.40 27.66 -1.82
N TYR A 79 -10.65 27.40 -2.23
CA TYR A 79 -11.19 27.73 -3.54
C TYR A 79 -12.47 28.54 -3.45
N ASP A 80 -12.72 29.36 -4.45
CA ASP A 80 -13.98 30.08 -4.59
C ASP A 80 -15.10 29.13 -4.97
N ASN A 81 -16.30 29.35 -4.40
CA ASN A 81 -17.46 28.55 -4.73
C ASN A 81 -17.94 28.82 -6.15
N VAL A 82 -18.28 27.75 -6.88
CA VAL A 82 -18.87 27.83 -8.22
C VAL A 82 -20.34 27.48 -8.13
N MET A 83 -21.19 28.25 -8.78
CA MET A 83 -22.63 28.02 -8.93
C MET A 83 -22.97 27.89 -10.42
N LEU A 84 -23.57 26.75 -10.82
CA LEU A 84 -23.93 26.46 -12.20
C LEU A 84 -25.43 26.18 -12.29
N PRO A 85 -26.20 26.93 -13.12
CA PRO A 85 -27.58 26.59 -13.38
C PRO A 85 -27.64 25.32 -14.25
N ILE A 86 -28.50 24.38 -13.89
CA ILE A 86 -28.69 23.08 -14.57
C ILE A 86 -30.18 22.83 -14.72
N SER A 87 -30.59 22.43 -15.92
CA SER A 87 -31.97 22.05 -16.24
C SER A 87 -32.01 20.54 -16.58
N LEU A 88 -32.67 19.76 -15.73
CA LEU A 88 -32.69 18.31 -15.83
C LEU A 88 -33.99 17.82 -16.47
N ARG A 89 -33.84 17.03 -17.53
CA ARG A 89 -34.93 16.40 -18.28
C ARG A 89 -34.95 14.89 -18.01
N ASP A 90 -36.01 14.25 -18.47
CA ASP A 90 -36.29 12.84 -18.20
C ASP A 90 -35.23 11.89 -18.74
N GLY A 91 -34.77 10.96 -17.87
CA GLY A 91 -33.79 9.92 -18.21
C GLY A 91 -32.40 10.45 -18.53
N GLU A 92 -32.14 11.76 -18.34
CA GLU A 92 -30.90 12.39 -18.73
C GLU A 92 -29.76 12.05 -17.75
N VAL A 93 -28.60 11.73 -18.29
CA VAL A 93 -27.34 11.61 -17.55
C VAL A 93 -26.42 12.73 -18.03
N GLU A 94 -26.40 13.84 -17.29
CA GLU A 94 -25.62 15.01 -17.66
C GLU A 94 -24.22 14.93 -17.08
N TYR A 95 -23.20 15.21 -17.92
CA TYR A 95 -21.81 15.28 -17.49
C TYR A 95 -21.35 16.73 -17.39
N GLN A 96 -20.78 17.10 -16.22
CA GLN A 96 -20.27 18.44 -15.92
C GLN A 96 -18.77 18.43 -15.58
N ALA A 97 -17.96 19.18 -16.31
CA ALA A 97 -16.58 19.49 -15.97
C ALA A 97 -16.53 20.85 -15.25
N ILE A 98 -16.19 20.85 -13.95
CA ILE A 98 -16.29 22.04 -13.10
C ILE A 98 -14.89 22.46 -12.68
N TYR A 99 -14.55 23.74 -12.90
CA TYR A 99 -13.23 24.30 -12.62
C TYR A 99 -13.31 25.30 -11.46
N LEU A 100 -12.65 24.98 -10.34
CA LEU A 100 -12.57 25.86 -9.16
C LEU A 100 -11.30 26.73 -9.25
N GLU A 101 -11.43 28.01 -8.92
CA GLU A 101 -10.31 28.97 -8.82
C GLU A 101 -9.84 29.06 -7.37
N GLN A 102 -8.52 29.09 -7.15
CA GLN A 102 -7.97 29.28 -5.81
C GLN A 102 -8.36 30.65 -5.26
N GLY A 103 -9.13 30.67 -4.18
CA GLY A 103 -9.65 31.88 -3.52
C GLY A 103 -8.95 32.15 -2.19
N GLY A 104 -9.08 33.40 -1.70
CA GLY A 104 -8.34 33.89 -0.53
C GLY A 104 -8.85 33.42 0.83
N GLU A 105 -10.13 33.15 1.02
CA GLU A 105 -10.72 32.70 2.30
C GLU A 105 -11.89 31.75 2.06
N ALA A 106 -11.67 30.46 2.21
CA ALA A 106 -12.76 29.49 2.21
C ALA A 106 -13.43 29.42 3.58
N LEU A 107 -14.73 29.44 3.59
CA LEU A 107 -15.55 29.21 4.80
C LEU A 107 -15.35 27.77 5.30
N GLU A 108 -14.92 27.61 6.55
CA GLU A 108 -14.67 26.31 7.22
C GLU A 108 -15.87 25.36 7.19
N GLU A 109 -17.08 25.89 7.06
CA GLU A 109 -18.34 25.15 7.21
C GLU A 109 -18.61 24.15 6.05
N VAL A 110 -18.09 24.40 4.87
CA VAL A 110 -18.37 23.60 3.66
C VAL A 110 -17.53 22.33 3.58
N VAL A 111 -16.29 22.37 4.06
CA VAL A 111 -15.37 21.20 4.03
C VAL A 111 -15.82 20.11 4.99
N ILE A 112 -16.40 20.49 6.11
CA ILE A 112 -16.90 19.58 7.14
C ILE A 112 -18.05 18.72 6.60
N SER A 113 -18.89 19.25 5.70
CA SER A 113 -20.05 18.53 5.17
C SER A 113 -19.65 17.39 4.22
N GLY A 114 -18.71 17.61 3.30
CA GLY A 114 -18.25 16.59 2.35
C GLY A 114 -17.48 15.44 3.01
N TYR A 115 -16.62 15.75 3.99
CA TYR A 115 -15.93 14.74 4.77
C TYR A 115 -16.90 13.87 5.58
N LYS A 116 -17.88 14.49 6.25
CA LYS A 116 -18.92 13.79 7.03
C LYS A 116 -19.78 12.89 6.14
N GLU A 117 -20.19 13.37 4.99
CA GLU A 117 -20.98 12.59 4.05
C GLU A 117 -20.23 11.35 3.57
N LYS A 118 -18.96 11.52 3.18
CA LYS A 118 -18.09 10.39 2.84
C LYS A 118 -17.94 9.45 4.03
N ALA A 119 -17.63 9.96 5.21
CA ALA A 119 -17.47 9.17 6.42
C ALA A 119 -18.73 8.39 6.78
N GLN A 120 -19.93 8.92 6.54
CA GLN A 120 -21.21 8.23 6.78
C GLN A 120 -21.55 7.14 5.76
N ASN A 121 -21.05 7.26 4.51
CA ASN A 121 -21.41 6.39 3.41
C ASN A 121 -20.33 5.36 3.04
N ASP A 122 -19.08 5.55 3.46
CA ASP A 122 -18.00 4.61 3.21
C ASP A 122 -18.00 3.48 4.25
N VAL A 123 -18.31 2.26 3.80
CA VAL A 123 -18.44 1.07 4.66
C VAL A 123 -17.08 0.42 4.93
N GLN A 124 -16.06 0.73 4.13
CA GLN A 124 -14.79 0.04 4.20
C GLN A 124 -14.13 0.22 5.57
N VAL A 125 -14.11 -0.87 6.33
CA VAL A 125 -13.41 -0.97 7.62
C VAL A 125 -11.92 -1.07 7.34
N SER A 126 -11.09 -0.55 8.22
CA SER A 126 -9.62 -0.64 8.11
C SER A 126 -9.04 -0.04 6.82
N LYS A 127 -9.78 0.83 6.15
CA LYS A 127 -9.29 1.61 5.02
C LYS A 127 -8.75 2.96 5.50
N LEU A 128 -7.51 3.23 5.16
CA LEU A 128 -6.85 4.52 5.38
C LEU A 128 -6.49 5.12 4.02
N THR A 129 -7.05 6.29 3.72
CA THR A 129 -6.69 7.03 2.51
C THR A 129 -5.66 8.09 2.86
N VAL A 130 -4.50 8.03 2.21
CA VAL A 130 -3.36 8.92 2.41
C VAL A 130 -3.22 9.86 1.22
N THR A 131 -3.07 11.14 1.49
CA THR A 131 -2.91 12.18 0.48
C THR A 131 -1.47 12.70 0.43
N PRO A 132 -1.01 13.27 -0.70
CA PRO A 132 0.33 13.86 -0.80
C PRO A 132 0.57 14.96 0.25
N LYS A 133 -0.45 15.70 0.62
CA LYS A 133 -0.37 16.74 1.66
C LYS A 133 0.01 16.12 3.01
N GLN A 134 -0.57 14.99 3.36
CA GLN A 134 -0.27 14.29 4.61
C GLN A 134 1.13 13.68 4.59
N ILE A 135 1.57 13.13 3.44
CA ILE A 135 2.94 12.58 3.30
C ILE A 135 3.97 13.71 3.46
N ARG A 136 3.75 14.87 2.80
CA ARG A 136 4.66 16.02 2.88
C ARG A 136 4.76 16.68 4.25
N ALA A 137 3.75 16.51 5.08
CA ALA A 137 3.73 17.04 6.45
C ALA A 137 4.55 16.20 7.43
N LEU A 138 4.95 14.96 7.06
CA LEU A 138 5.72 14.08 7.93
C LEU A 138 7.22 14.40 7.82
N PRO A 139 7.95 14.59 8.93
CA PRO A 139 9.40 14.57 8.92
C PRO A 139 9.90 13.25 8.33
N SER A 140 10.70 13.35 7.29
CA SER A 140 11.24 12.21 6.56
C SER A 140 12.76 12.29 6.47
N ALA A 141 13.40 11.14 6.40
CA ALA A 141 14.83 11.04 6.18
C ALA A 141 15.25 11.76 4.90
N GLY A 142 16.38 12.43 4.93
CA GLY A 142 16.85 13.24 3.81
C GLY A 142 16.11 14.57 3.61
N GLY A 143 15.07 14.86 4.39
CA GLY A 143 14.26 16.07 4.26
C GLY A 143 13.27 16.05 3.08
N ASP A 144 13.24 14.97 2.30
CA ASP A 144 12.27 14.75 1.23
C ASP A 144 11.10 13.90 1.72
N ALA A 145 9.88 14.27 1.37
CA ALA A 145 8.69 13.51 1.75
C ALA A 145 8.68 12.13 1.07
N ASP A 146 8.44 11.07 1.84
CA ASP A 146 8.45 9.71 1.35
C ASP A 146 7.30 8.87 1.90
N ILE A 147 6.64 8.07 1.03
CA ILE A 147 5.51 7.24 1.40
C ILE A 147 5.90 6.07 2.31
N ALA A 148 7.11 5.48 2.16
CA ALA A 148 7.56 4.42 3.04
C ALA A 148 7.59 4.90 4.49
N GLN A 149 8.12 6.10 4.72
CA GLN A 149 8.15 6.72 6.05
C GLN A 149 6.73 7.02 6.57
N TYR A 150 5.78 7.34 5.69
CA TYR A 150 4.39 7.55 6.09
C TYR A 150 3.68 6.23 6.45
N LEU A 151 3.91 5.16 5.69
CA LEU A 151 3.30 3.85 5.98
C LEU A 151 3.65 3.35 7.38
N THR A 152 4.84 3.63 7.88
CA THR A 152 5.28 3.19 9.23
C THR A 152 4.53 3.86 10.38
N VAL A 153 3.88 5.00 10.16
CA VAL A 153 3.06 5.67 11.20
C VAL A 153 1.61 5.24 11.19
N LEU A 154 1.19 4.42 10.21
CA LEU A 154 -0.17 3.89 10.18
C LEU A 154 -0.39 2.84 11.27
N PRO A 155 -1.56 2.83 11.94
CA PRO A 155 -1.88 1.80 12.91
C PRO A 155 -1.94 0.41 12.25
N GLY A 156 -1.45 -0.61 12.94
CA GLY A 156 -1.40 -1.98 12.45
C GLY A 156 -0.28 -2.27 11.44
N VAL A 157 0.54 -1.27 11.10
CA VAL A 157 1.67 -1.40 10.18
C VAL A 157 2.98 -1.45 10.95
N ILE A 158 3.81 -2.45 10.66
CA ILE A 158 5.12 -2.67 11.29
C ILE A 158 6.17 -2.75 10.19
N LEU A 159 7.22 -1.96 10.32
CA LEU A 159 8.46 -2.08 9.55
C LEU A 159 9.54 -2.64 10.46
N THR A 160 10.42 -3.48 9.94
CA THR A 160 11.44 -4.17 10.73
C THR A 160 12.65 -3.31 11.07
N GLY A 161 12.53 -1.99 10.92
CA GLY A 161 13.55 -0.99 11.24
C GLY A 161 13.91 -0.13 10.05
N ASP A 162 14.96 0.68 10.19
CA ASP A 162 15.38 1.65 9.18
C ASP A 162 15.90 0.99 7.89
N GLN A 163 16.40 -0.25 8.01
CA GLN A 163 16.99 -1.04 6.93
C GLN A 163 16.26 -2.38 6.74
N GLY A 164 15.06 -2.53 7.31
CA GLY A 164 14.33 -3.80 7.29
C GLY A 164 13.56 -4.10 6.00
N GLY A 165 13.26 -3.11 5.20
CA GLY A 165 12.67 -3.22 3.85
C GLY A 165 11.38 -4.02 3.71
N GLN A 166 10.72 -4.39 4.80
CA GLN A 166 9.60 -5.32 4.79
C GLN A 166 8.40 -4.77 5.57
N LEU A 167 7.23 -4.85 4.95
CA LEU A 167 5.99 -4.31 5.47
C LEU A 167 5.12 -5.42 6.02
N TYR A 168 4.99 -5.48 7.34
CA TYR A 168 4.09 -6.41 8.04
C TYR A 168 2.83 -5.68 8.45
N ILE A 169 1.66 -6.23 8.11
CA ILE A 169 0.39 -5.55 8.37
C ILE A 169 -0.55 -6.47 9.14
N ARG A 170 -0.84 -6.12 10.42
CA ARG A 170 -1.72 -6.90 11.30
C ARG A 170 -1.40 -8.40 11.26
N GLY A 171 -0.13 -8.74 11.48
CA GLY A 171 0.33 -10.13 11.55
C GLY A 171 0.50 -10.86 10.22
N GLY A 172 0.27 -10.18 9.09
CA GLY A 172 0.59 -10.71 7.77
C GLY A 172 2.01 -10.38 7.36
N SER A 173 2.67 -11.30 6.67
CA SER A 173 4.00 -11.14 6.08
C SER A 173 3.96 -10.31 4.79
N PRO A 174 5.10 -9.79 4.30
CA PRO A 174 5.15 -8.95 3.11
C PRO A 174 4.52 -9.58 1.87
N VAL A 175 4.74 -10.88 1.61
CA VAL A 175 4.14 -11.60 0.48
C VAL A 175 2.61 -11.71 0.57
N GLN A 176 2.04 -11.59 1.76
CA GLN A 176 0.60 -11.61 2.00
C GLN A 176 -0.05 -10.24 1.76
N ASN A 177 0.73 -9.21 1.49
CA ASN A 177 0.26 -7.88 1.10
C ASN A 177 0.33 -7.72 -0.42
N ARG A 178 -0.62 -7.02 -1.01
CA ARG A 178 -0.56 -6.61 -2.41
C ARG A 178 -0.32 -5.12 -2.49
N ILE A 179 0.79 -4.74 -3.10
CA ILE A 179 1.14 -3.33 -3.32
C ILE A 179 0.96 -3.04 -4.80
N LEU A 180 0.15 -2.03 -5.11
CA LEU A 180 -0.24 -1.67 -6.46
C LEU A 180 0.23 -0.25 -6.78
N LEU A 181 0.74 -0.06 -8.00
CA LEU A 181 1.00 1.24 -8.63
C LEU A 181 0.17 1.35 -9.91
N ASP A 182 -0.88 2.17 -9.91
CA ASP A 182 -1.85 2.27 -11.00
C ASP A 182 -2.41 0.90 -11.47
N GLY A 183 -2.59 -0.04 -10.52
CA GLY A 183 -3.06 -1.41 -10.78
C GLY A 183 -1.95 -2.42 -11.09
N MET A 184 -0.70 -1.99 -11.32
CA MET A 184 0.46 -2.86 -11.50
C MET A 184 0.98 -3.35 -10.14
N THR A 185 1.25 -4.64 -10.00
CA THR A 185 1.82 -5.21 -8.77
C THR A 185 3.29 -4.84 -8.63
N ILE A 186 3.66 -4.28 -7.47
CA ILE A 186 5.04 -4.00 -7.06
C ILE A 186 5.42 -5.00 -5.97
N TYR A 187 6.40 -5.86 -6.24
CA TYR A 187 6.80 -6.93 -5.34
C TYR A 187 7.71 -6.44 -4.21
N ASN A 188 8.60 -5.50 -4.49
CA ASN A 188 9.40 -4.80 -3.49
C ASN A 188 9.22 -3.28 -3.67
N PRO A 189 8.50 -2.59 -2.74
CA PRO A 189 8.21 -1.17 -2.86
C PRO A 189 9.29 -0.27 -2.27
N PHE A 190 10.46 -0.82 -1.89
CA PHE A 190 11.47 -0.10 -1.13
C PHE A 190 12.80 -0.02 -1.83
N HIS A 191 13.45 1.13 -1.67
CA HIS A 191 14.88 1.35 -1.89
C HIS A 191 15.68 1.23 -0.60
N SER A 192 16.98 0.99 -0.74
CA SER A 192 17.93 1.06 0.39
C SER A 192 17.46 0.25 1.58
N LEU A 193 16.98 -0.96 1.31
CA LEU A 193 16.48 -1.91 2.32
C LEU A 193 15.34 -1.35 3.20
N GLY A 194 14.53 -0.43 2.68
CA GLY A 194 13.36 0.10 3.40
C GLY A 194 13.42 1.56 3.82
N PHE A 195 14.54 2.22 3.60
CA PHE A 195 14.72 3.61 4.01
C PHE A 195 13.94 4.59 3.13
N PHE A 196 13.83 4.32 1.84
CA PHE A 196 13.04 5.09 0.87
C PHE A 196 12.06 4.19 0.13
N SER A 197 11.04 4.79 -0.47
CA SER A 197 10.12 4.09 -1.37
C SER A 197 10.52 4.26 -2.84
N VAL A 198 10.10 3.30 -3.64
CA VAL A 198 10.20 3.40 -5.11
C VAL A 198 9.19 4.39 -5.70
N PHE A 199 8.24 4.88 -4.90
CA PHE A 199 7.19 5.81 -5.33
C PHE A 199 7.61 7.25 -5.14
N GLU A 200 7.50 8.06 -6.19
CA GLU A 200 7.71 9.51 -6.08
C GLU A 200 6.47 10.19 -5.48
N THR A 201 6.63 10.80 -4.30
CA THR A 201 5.53 11.43 -3.55
C THR A 201 4.79 12.49 -4.37
N GLU A 202 5.48 13.24 -5.22
CA GLU A 202 4.89 14.29 -6.03
C GLU A 202 4.03 13.76 -7.20
N LEU A 203 4.20 12.48 -7.54
CA LEU A 203 3.32 11.77 -8.49
C LEU A 203 2.07 11.20 -7.85
N ILE A 204 2.07 10.97 -6.55
CA ILE A 204 0.96 10.32 -5.87
C ILE A 204 -0.28 11.23 -5.94
N ARG A 205 -1.42 10.67 -6.30
CA ARG A 205 -2.74 11.26 -6.13
C ARG A 205 -3.32 10.91 -4.77
N ASN A 206 -3.38 9.62 -4.48
CA ASN A 206 -3.77 9.05 -3.19
C ASN A 206 -3.18 7.66 -3.01
N VAL A 207 -3.09 7.22 -1.78
CA VAL A 207 -2.78 5.84 -1.42
C VAL A 207 -3.90 5.31 -0.54
N ASP A 208 -4.53 4.24 -0.97
CA ASP A 208 -5.51 3.52 -0.17
C ASP A 208 -4.84 2.31 0.48
N VAL A 209 -4.81 2.28 1.81
CA VAL A 209 -4.24 1.18 2.60
C VAL A 209 -5.36 0.45 3.31
N PHE A 210 -5.54 -0.83 2.99
CA PHE A 210 -6.48 -1.73 3.63
C PHE A 210 -5.70 -2.69 4.52
N THR A 211 -5.78 -2.51 5.83
CA THR A 211 -5.02 -3.32 6.79
C THR A 211 -5.71 -4.64 7.16
N GLY A 212 -6.90 -4.89 6.62
CA GLY A 212 -7.70 -6.10 6.76
C GLY A 212 -9.14 -5.85 6.36
N GLY A 213 -9.96 -6.90 6.24
CA GLY A 213 -11.37 -6.76 5.92
C GLY A 213 -11.67 -6.08 4.57
N PHE A 214 -10.74 -6.16 3.60
CA PHE A 214 -10.93 -5.54 2.28
C PHE A 214 -12.00 -6.27 1.47
N ASN A 215 -12.68 -5.50 0.61
CA ASN A 215 -13.86 -5.97 -0.13
C ASN A 215 -13.51 -6.95 -1.28
N ALA A 216 -14.54 -7.49 -1.95
CA ALA A 216 -14.40 -8.52 -2.99
C ALA A 216 -13.70 -8.04 -4.28
N GLU A 217 -13.46 -6.74 -4.43
CA GLU A 217 -12.73 -6.13 -5.56
C GLU A 217 -11.25 -6.56 -5.61
N TYR A 218 -10.67 -6.85 -4.44
CA TYR A 218 -9.28 -7.28 -4.31
C TYR A 218 -9.18 -8.76 -3.97
N GLY A 219 -8.31 -9.50 -4.66
CA GLY A 219 -8.07 -10.93 -4.43
C GLY A 219 -6.60 -11.31 -4.50
N GLY A 220 -6.32 -12.62 -4.29
CA GLY A 220 -5.00 -13.21 -4.40
C GLY A 220 -4.02 -12.81 -3.29
N ARG A 221 -4.50 -12.30 -2.15
CA ARG A 221 -3.72 -11.99 -0.94
C ARG A 221 -4.54 -12.21 0.32
N THR A 222 -3.84 -12.60 1.39
CA THR A 222 -4.45 -12.99 2.66
C THR A 222 -4.30 -11.96 3.78
N SER A 223 -3.61 -10.81 3.58
CA SER A 223 -3.42 -9.86 4.69
C SER A 223 -3.87 -8.44 4.40
N ALA A 224 -3.27 -7.75 3.43
CA ALA A 224 -3.49 -6.32 3.22
C ALA A 224 -3.36 -5.91 1.76
N ILE A 225 -3.88 -4.72 1.43
CA ILE A 225 -3.75 -4.08 0.11
C ILE A 225 -3.23 -2.65 0.31
N VAL A 226 -2.24 -2.26 -0.48
CA VAL A 226 -1.75 -0.88 -0.60
C VAL A 226 -1.91 -0.47 -2.07
N ASP A 227 -2.86 0.40 -2.36
CA ASP A 227 -3.18 0.84 -3.72
C ASP A 227 -2.71 2.28 -3.92
N VAL A 228 -1.58 2.44 -4.62
CA VAL A 228 -0.97 3.72 -4.96
C VAL A 228 -1.47 4.16 -6.32
N GLN A 229 -2.17 5.29 -6.35
CA GLN A 229 -2.66 5.89 -7.59
C GLN A 229 -1.89 7.16 -7.90
N THR A 230 -1.36 7.25 -9.12
CA THR A 230 -0.64 8.44 -9.56
C THR A 230 -1.58 9.46 -10.18
N ARG A 231 -1.15 10.73 -10.16
CA ARG A 231 -1.89 11.84 -10.79
C ARG A 231 -1.59 11.95 -12.28
N GLU A 232 -2.42 12.67 -12.99
CA GLU A 232 -2.20 13.05 -14.38
C GLU A 232 -1.23 14.23 -14.46
N GLY A 233 -0.64 14.44 -15.65
CA GLY A 233 0.17 15.64 -15.95
C GLY A 233 -0.69 16.90 -16.08
N ASN A 234 -0.05 18.07 -15.91
CA ASN A 234 -0.69 19.36 -16.06
C ASN A 234 -1.25 19.52 -17.49
N ARG A 235 -2.53 19.89 -17.61
CA ARG A 235 -3.22 19.98 -18.90
C ARG A 235 -3.16 21.36 -19.55
N LYS A 236 -2.61 22.36 -18.85
CA LYS A 236 -2.63 23.78 -19.27
C LYS A 236 -1.26 24.36 -19.56
N ARG A 237 -0.23 23.99 -18.78
CA ARG A 237 1.12 24.50 -18.91
C ARG A 237 2.18 23.43 -18.61
N VAL A 238 3.38 23.67 -19.09
CA VAL A 238 4.52 22.89 -18.62
C VAL A 238 4.85 23.35 -17.20
N ALA A 239 5.07 22.39 -16.33
CA ALA A 239 5.44 22.56 -14.93
C ALA A 239 6.48 21.51 -14.56
N GLY A 240 7.17 21.73 -13.47
CA GLY A 240 8.16 20.77 -13.02
C GLY A 240 8.67 21.03 -11.62
N LEU A 241 9.51 20.12 -11.18
CA LEU A 241 10.14 20.15 -9.87
C LEU A 241 11.53 19.55 -9.99
N VAL A 242 12.48 20.14 -9.29
CA VAL A 242 13.82 19.58 -9.07
C VAL A 242 14.08 19.62 -7.57
N SER A 243 14.54 18.53 -7.00
CA SER A 243 14.95 18.42 -5.60
C SER A 243 16.32 17.79 -5.48
N ALA A 244 17.09 18.26 -4.51
CA ALA A 244 18.38 17.70 -4.16
C ALA A 244 18.54 17.65 -2.63
N SER A 245 19.03 16.51 -2.15
CA SER A 245 19.42 16.26 -0.76
C SER A 245 20.74 15.48 -0.73
N PRO A 246 21.39 15.28 0.42
CA PRO A 246 22.58 14.41 0.50
C PRO A 246 22.30 12.97 0.07
N PHE A 247 21.06 12.53 0.13
CA PHE A 247 20.69 11.15 -0.20
C PHE A 247 20.42 10.95 -1.67
N GLN A 248 19.73 11.91 -2.33
CA GLN A 248 19.21 11.75 -3.67
C GLN A 248 19.03 13.06 -4.42
N ILE A 249 19.04 12.96 -5.75
CA ILE A 249 18.56 14.02 -6.66
C ILE A 249 17.33 13.46 -7.39
N LYS A 250 16.31 14.31 -7.54
CA LYS A 250 15.09 13.95 -8.26
C LYS A 250 14.58 15.10 -9.13
N GLY A 251 13.92 14.72 -10.22
CA GLY A 251 13.29 15.64 -11.14
C GLY A 251 11.92 15.15 -11.56
N LEU A 252 10.99 16.08 -11.75
CA LEU A 252 9.67 15.85 -12.31
C LEU A 252 9.41 16.89 -13.38
N ILE A 253 8.90 16.45 -14.53
CA ILE A 253 8.40 17.33 -15.58
C ILE A 253 7.02 16.87 -16.03
N GLU A 254 6.12 17.82 -16.24
CA GLU A 254 4.77 17.54 -16.69
C GLU A 254 4.25 18.63 -17.62
N GLY A 255 3.28 18.31 -18.44
CA GLY A 255 2.67 19.31 -19.31
C GLY A 255 1.71 18.73 -20.34
N PRO A 256 1.05 19.60 -21.12
CA PRO A 256 0.19 19.18 -22.21
C PRO A 256 0.99 18.89 -23.48
N LEU A 257 0.74 17.74 -24.11
CA LEU A 257 1.04 17.52 -25.54
C LEU A 257 -0.07 18.11 -26.42
N VAL A 258 -1.33 17.97 -25.98
CA VAL A 258 -2.47 18.66 -26.56
C VAL A 258 -3.11 19.48 -25.44
N LYS A 259 -2.97 20.79 -25.54
CA LYS A 259 -3.42 21.71 -24.50
C LYS A 259 -4.93 21.76 -24.41
N LEU A 260 -5.45 21.76 -23.18
CA LEU A 260 -6.84 21.99 -22.90
C LEU A 260 -7.26 23.40 -23.39
N LYS A 261 -8.25 23.47 -24.28
CA LYS A 261 -8.80 24.72 -24.80
C LYS A 261 -10.10 25.06 -24.06
N GLU A 262 -10.41 26.34 -23.94
CA GLU A 262 -11.72 26.77 -23.44
C GLU A 262 -12.84 26.23 -24.35
N GLY A 263 -13.89 25.68 -23.76
CA GLY A 263 -15.01 25.03 -24.47
C GLY A 263 -14.71 23.65 -25.03
N SER A 264 -13.54 23.10 -24.83
CA SER A 264 -13.18 21.73 -25.23
C SER A 264 -12.49 21.03 -24.07
N ASP A 265 -13.07 19.93 -23.56
CA ASP A 265 -12.48 19.15 -22.46
C ASP A 265 -11.49 18.07 -22.95
N LYS A 266 -11.12 18.11 -24.24
CA LYS A 266 -10.15 17.16 -24.82
C LYS A 266 -8.73 17.63 -24.56
N SER A 267 -7.89 16.74 -24.05
CA SER A 267 -6.48 17.02 -23.80
C SER A 267 -5.63 15.77 -23.81
N ILE A 268 -4.34 15.94 -24.09
CA ILE A 268 -3.32 14.91 -23.90
C ILE A 268 -2.24 15.54 -23.02
N SER A 269 -1.97 14.94 -21.87
CA SER A 269 -0.94 15.41 -20.95
C SER A 269 0.04 14.29 -20.59
N PHE A 270 1.23 14.67 -20.18
CA PHE A 270 2.25 13.75 -19.70
C PHE A 270 2.78 14.18 -18.34
N VAL A 271 3.29 13.25 -17.58
CA VAL A 271 4.14 13.46 -16.42
C VAL A 271 5.27 12.42 -16.44
N ALA A 272 6.48 12.85 -16.13
CA ALA A 272 7.64 11.98 -16.03
C ALA A 272 8.48 12.39 -14.82
N THR A 273 9.07 11.38 -14.15
CA THR A 273 10.00 11.57 -13.03
C THR A 273 11.21 10.69 -13.17
N ALA A 274 12.32 11.19 -12.64
CA ALA A 274 13.52 10.40 -12.43
C ALA A 274 14.11 10.74 -11.05
N LYS A 275 14.60 9.72 -10.34
CA LYS A 275 15.26 9.84 -9.06
C LYS A 275 16.52 8.98 -9.04
N LYS A 276 17.59 9.48 -8.42
CA LYS A 276 18.86 8.77 -8.29
C LYS A 276 19.49 9.04 -6.92
N ALA A 277 19.96 8.00 -6.27
CA ALA A 277 20.77 8.09 -5.08
C ALA A 277 22.13 8.73 -5.40
N ILE A 278 22.61 9.58 -4.50
CA ILE A 278 23.95 10.17 -4.55
C ILE A 278 24.71 10.02 -3.23
N ILE A 279 24.09 9.34 -2.25
CA ILE A 279 24.63 9.22 -0.90
C ILE A 279 26.01 8.58 -0.89
N ASN A 280 26.22 7.53 -1.67
CA ASN A 280 27.50 6.84 -1.81
C ASN A 280 28.64 7.70 -2.41
N GLN A 281 28.33 8.93 -2.88
CA GLN A 281 29.30 9.89 -3.41
C GLN A 281 29.68 10.97 -2.40
N VAL A 282 28.89 11.11 -1.34
CA VAL A 282 29.01 12.21 -0.36
C VAL A 282 29.08 11.72 1.09
N ASP A 283 28.87 10.42 1.35
CA ASP A 283 28.85 9.83 2.69
C ASP A 283 30.17 10.01 3.43
N ASP A 284 31.31 9.77 2.79
CA ASP A 284 32.64 10.01 3.36
C ASP A 284 32.85 11.47 3.83
N GLN A 285 32.16 12.41 3.22
CA GLN A 285 32.29 13.84 3.52
C GLN A 285 31.29 14.32 4.57
N LEU A 286 30.08 13.79 4.53
CA LEU A 286 28.96 14.24 5.37
C LEU A 286 28.66 13.30 6.55
N TYR A 287 28.94 12.01 6.41
CA TYR A 287 28.56 10.95 7.35
C TYR A 287 29.73 10.03 7.68
N ASN A 288 30.96 10.54 7.70
CA ASN A 288 32.20 9.79 7.97
C ASN A 288 32.24 9.12 9.37
N TYR A 289 31.26 9.40 10.22
CA TYR A 289 31.08 8.78 11.52
C TYR A 289 30.19 7.52 11.48
N VAL A 290 29.64 7.18 10.31
CA VAL A 290 28.86 5.96 10.11
C VAL A 290 29.83 4.84 9.72
N ASP A 291 30.01 3.87 10.61
CA ASP A 291 30.89 2.74 10.36
C ASP A 291 30.43 1.94 9.15
N GLY A 292 31.35 1.69 8.20
CA GLY A 292 31.05 0.99 6.94
C GLY A 292 30.36 1.84 5.87
N GLY A 293 30.14 3.15 6.11
CA GLY A 293 29.49 4.07 5.16
C GLY A 293 28.00 3.81 5.03
N ILE A 294 27.40 4.45 4.00
CA ILE A 294 25.98 4.27 3.64
C ILE A 294 25.92 3.71 2.20
N PRO A 295 25.95 2.39 2.00
CA PRO A 295 26.24 1.74 0.73
C PRO A 295 24.98 1.66 -0.18
N PHE A 296 24.18 2.72 -0.27
CA PHE A 296 22.94 2.73 -1.04
C PHE A 296 23.14 3.28 -2.45
N ASN A 297 22.71 2.51 -3.45
CA ASN A 297 22.77 2.94 -4.84
C ASN A 297 21.48 2.55 -5.56
N TYR A 298 20.60 3.51 -5.79
CA TYR A 298 19.33 3.27 -6.47
C TYR A 298 19.02 4.35 -7.49
N GLN A 299 18.19 3.96 -8.44
CA GLN A 299 17.56 4.89 -9.40
C GLN A 299 16.17 4.40 -9.76
N ASP A 300 15.26 5.33 -10.03
CA ASP A 300 13.96 5.04 -10.60
C ASP A 300 13.53 6.05 -11.66
N ILE A 301 12.68 5.58 -12.56
CA ILE A 301 12.05 6.38 -13.61
C ILE A 301 10.58 5.96 -13.69
N TYR A 302 9.70 6.93 -13.76
CA TYR A 302 8.28 6.73 -14.04
C TYR A 302 7.82 7.71 -15.11
N GLY A 303 6.93 7.25 -16.00
CA GLY A 303 6.27 8.08 -16.99
C GLY A 303 4.81 7.71 -17.20
N LYS A 304 3.94 8.71 -17.37
CA LYS A 304 2.52 8.52 -17.63
C LYS A 304 2.02 9.49 -18.70
N LEU A 305 1.26 8.96 -19.65
CA LEU A 305 0.54 9.71 -20.68
C LEU A 305 -0.96 9.55 -20.43
N THR A 306 -1.68 10.67 -20.34
CA THR A 306 -3.14 10.69 -20.14
C THR A 306 -3.84 11.31 -21.30
N LEU A 307 -4.76 10.56 -21.91
CA LEU A 307 -5.71 11.01 -22.92
C LEU A 307 -7.07 11.19 -22.27
N GLN A 308 -7.64 12.38 -22.34
CA GLN A 308 -8.96 12.67 -21.79
C GLN A 308 -9.87 13.28 -22.87
N SER A 309 -11.11 12.78 -22.93
CA SER A 309 -12.14 13.33 -23.82
C SER A 309 -13.13 14.23 -23.07
N GLY A 310 -13.89 15.01 -23.83
CA GLY A 310 -14.82 16.00 -23.28
C GLY A 310 -16.00 15.45 -22.46
N ASN A 311 -16.29 14.16 -22.58
CA ASN A 311 -17.35 13.48 -21.83
C ASN A 311 -16.83 12.70 -20.61
N GLY A 312 -15.59 12.98 -20.18
CA GLY A 312 -14.97 12.37 -18.99
C GLY A 312 -14.35 11.00 -19.23
N ASN A 313 -14.35 10.46 -20.47
CA ASN A 313 -13.60 9.25 -20.77
C ASN A 313 -12.10 9.53 -20.69
N LYS A 314 -11.36 8.57 -20.16
CA LYS A 314 -9.93 8.68 -19.90
C LYS A 314 -9.20 7.39 -20.26
N LEU A 315 -8.02 7.52 -20.84
CA LEU A 315 -7.05 6.45 -21.05
C LEU A 315 -5.69 6.91 -20.55
N ASN A 316 -5.07 6.13 -19.71
CA ASN A 316 -3.71 6.32 -19.23
C ASN A 316 -2.81 5.22 -19.78
N LEU A 317 -1.60 5.59 -20.18
CA LEU A 317 -0.50 4.69 -20.49
C LEU A 317 0.65 5.04 -19.56
N PHE A 318 1.27 4.07 -18.91
CA PHE A 318 2.36 4.34 -17.96
C PHE A 318 3.45 3.27 -18.03
N GLY A 319 4.65 3.68 -17.62
CA GLY A 319 5.80 2.79 -17.48
C GLY A 319 6.61 3.17 -16.26
N PHE A 320 7.26 2.18 -15.68
CA PHE A 320 8.04 2.26 -14.45
C PHE A 320 9.27 1.36 -14.53
N ASN A 321 10.39 1.84 -14.01
CA ASN A 321 11.59 1.05 -13.84
C ASN A 321 12.33 1.56 -12.61
N TYR A 322 12.84 0.64 -11.81
CA TYR A 322 13.86 0.95 -10.81
C TYR A 322 14.92 -0.12 -10.73
N THR A 323 16.10 0.27 -10.28
CA THR A 323 17.20 -0.60 -9.90
C THR A 323 17.73 -0.16 -8.55
N ASP A 324 18.18 -1.08 -7.74
CA ASP A 324 18.75 -0.85 -6.42
C ASP A 324 19.90 -1.81 -6.15
N GLY A 325 20.83 -1.41 -5.30
CA GLY A 325 21.95 -2.24 -4.92
C GLY A 325 22.58 -1.79 -3.60
N VAL A 326 23.11 -2.76 -2.89
CA VAL A 326 23.87 -2.55 -1.66
C VAL A 326 25.15 -3.37 -1.72
N ASP A 327 26.28 -2.70 -1.61
CA ASP A 327 27.59 -3.31 -1.64
C ASP A 327 28.16 -3.39 -0.20
N PHE A 328 28.10 -4.58 0.38
CA PHE A 328 28.83 -4.89 1.61
C PHE A 328 30.21 -5.47 1.30
N PRO A 329 31.19 -5.46 2.23
CA PRO A 329 32.55 -5.91 1.95
C PRO A 329 32.68 -7.35 1.42
N ALA A 330 31.74 -8.23 1.75
CA ALA A 330 31.75 -9.65 1.34
C ALA A 330 30.51 -10.08 0.54
N THR A 331 29.51 -9.22 0.39
CA THR A 331 28.21 -9.55 -0.20
C THR A 331 27.71 -8.40 -1.03
N GLN A 332 27.37 -8.67 -2.28
CA GLN A 332 26.65 -7.72 -3.14
C GLN A 332 25.19 -8.16 -3.25
N PHE A 333 24.27 -7.28 -2.91
CA PHE A 333 22.86 -7.51 -3.09
C PHE A 333 22.27 -6.51 -4.08
N SER A 334 21.66 -7.01 -5.15
CA SER A 334 21.01 -6.17 -6.17
C SER A 334 19.59 -6.64 -6.41
N TRP A 335 18.71 -5.66 -6.69
CA TRP A 335 17.35 -5.95 -7.09
C TRP A 335 16.80 -4.84 -7.99
N GLY A 336 15.76 -5.18 -8.74
CA GLY A 336 15.15 -4.23 -9.65
C GLY A 336 13.76 -4.66 -10.07
N SER A 337 13.02 -3.72 -10.62
CA SER A 337 11.72 -4.01 -11.21
C SER A 337 11.47 -3.11 -12.40
N SER A 338 10.84 -3.68 -13.41
CA SER A 338 10.32 -2.95 -14.55
C SER A 338 8.88 -3.34 -14.83
N GLY A 339 8.14 -2.43 -15.44
CA GLY A 339 6.78 -2.72 -15.80
C GLY A 339 6.05 -1.53 -16.40
N GLY A 340 4.79 -1.75 -16.68
CA GLY A 340 3.95 -0.72 -17.23
C GLY A 340 2.56 -1.24 -17.54
N GLY A 341 1.73 -0.37 -18.08
CA GLY A 341 0.40 -0.77 -18.41
C GLY A 341 -0.46 0.35 -18.96
N LEU A 342 -1.71 0.01 -19.08
CA LEU A 342 -2.76 0.94 -19.43
C LEU A 342 -3.94 0.80 -18.47
N ASP A 343 -4.57 1.90 -18.14
CA ASP A 343 -5.85 1.92 -17.48
C ASP A 343 -6.81 2.86 -18.23
N PHE A 344 -8.08 2.52 -18.23
CA PHE A 344 -9.10 3.36 -18.85
C PHE A 344 -10.37 3.47 -18.00
N GLN A 345 -11.05 4.58 -18.16
CA GLN A 345 -12.37 4.83 -17.62
C GLN A 345 -13.29 5.29 -18.76
N LEU A 346 -14.41 4.58 -18.93
CA LEU A 346 -15.44 4.95 -19.88
C LEU A 346 -16.72 5.34 -19.12
N LEU A 347 -17.33 6.43 -19.56
CA LEU A 347 -18.58 6.97 -19.05
C LEU A 347 -19.60 6.89 -20.20
N PRO A 348 -20.29 5.75 -20.42
CA PRO A 348 -21.26 5.62 -21.51
C PRO A 348 -22.37 6.65 -21.37
N GLN A 349 -22.80 7.25 -22.48
CA GLN A 349 -23.89 8.21 -22.49
C GLN A 349 -25.19 7.52 -22.04
N ASN A 350 -26.05 8.23 -21.33
CA ASN A 350 -27.35 7.74 -20.87
C ASN A 350 -27.28 6.45 -20.02
N SER A 351 -26.15 6.21 -19.32
CA SER A 351 -25.98 5.06 -18.46
C SER A 351 -25.43 5.48 -17.09
N ASN A 352 -25.99 4.94 -16.02
CA ASN A 352 -25.47 5.11 -14.66
C ASN A 352 -24.28 4.19 -14.35
N THR A 353 -23.74 3.51 -15.37
CA THR A 353 -22.62 2.57 -15.22
C THR A 353 -21.32 3.21 -15.69
N ILE A 354 -20.28 3.07 -14.91
CA ILE A 354 -18.89 3.37 -15.27
C ILE A 354 -18.20 2.06 -15.60
N VAL A 355 -17.43 2.04 -16.69
CA VAL A 355 -16.58 0.90 -17.05
C VAL A 355 -15.13 1.30 -16.81
N LYS A 356 -14.42 0.53 -16.00
CA LYS A 356 -12.97 0.69 -15.76
C LYS A 356 -12.25 -0.57 -16.20
N GLY A 357 -11.17 -0.41 -16.95
CA GLY A 357 -10.30 -1.52 -17.32
C GLY A 357 -8.85 -1.19 -16.98
N VAL A 358 -8.10 -2.23 -16.72
CA VAL A 358 -6.66 -2.14 -16.43
C VAL A 358 -5.96 -3.35 -17.06
N PHE A 359 -4.82 -3.10 -17.66
CA PHE A 359 -3.91 -4.13 -18.13
C PHE A 359 -2.49 -3.72 -17.78
N THR A 360 -1.78 -4.55 -17.03
CA THR A 360 -0.43 -4.26 -16.55
C THR A 360 0.47 -5.47 -16.68
N PHE A 361 1.75 -5.19 -16.82
CA PHE A 361 2.84 -6.14 -16.75
C PHE A 361 3.87 -5.63 -15.74
N SER A 362 4.44 -6.52 -14.94
CA SER A 362 5.53 -6.22 -14.00
C SER A 362 6.52 -7.37 -13.95
N ASP A 363 7.78 -7.01 -13.79
CA ASP A 363 8.91 -7.88 -13.66
C ASP A 363 9.76 -7.43 -12.46
N TYR A 364 10.22 -8.36 -11.64
CA TYR A 364 11.07 -8.12 -10.48
C TYR A 364 12.12 -9.22 -10.37
N ASP A 365 13.37 -8.81 -10.20
CA ASP A 365 14.50 -9.70 -9.99
C ASP A 365 15.32 -9.25 -8.78
N SER A 366 15.90 -10.23 -8.09
CA SER A 366 16.86 -10.02 -7.00
C SER A 366 17.95 -11.07 -7.02
N GLU A 367 19.17 -10.65 -6.70
CA GLU A 367 20.35 -11.49 -6.72
C GLU A 367 21.29 -11.14 -5.57
N ILE A 368 21.82 -12.15 -4.89
CA ILE A 368 22.90 -12.02 -3.93
C ILE A 368 24.13 -12.72 -4.45
N ASN A 369 25.23 -11.99 -4.51
CA ASN A 369 26.57 -12.48 -4.83
C ASN A 369 27.44 -12.42 -3.58
N ASP A 370 27.63 -13.55 -2.93
CA ASP A 370 28.50 -13.71 -1.78
C ASP A 370 29.91 -14.15 -2.21
N ALA A 371 30.88 -13.99 -1.32
CA ALA A 371 32.26 -14.41 -1.55
C ALA A 371 32.42 -15.93 -1.82
N ASP A 372 31.41 -16.74 -1.48
CA ASP A 372 31.35 -18.17 -1.75
C ASP A 372 30.96 -18.51 -3.18
N ASN A 373 30.55 -17.52 -4.01
CA ASN A 373 30.08 -17.65 -5.38
C ASN A 373 28.94 -18.67 -5.58
N LYS A 374 28.11 -18.86 -4.54
CA LYS A 374 26.94 -19.72 -4.64
C LYS A 374 25.76 -18.95 -5.23
N PRO A 375 25.03 -19.54 -6.19
CA PRO A 375 23.91 -18.85 -6.81
C PRO A 375 22.79 -18.62 -5.80
N ARG A 376 22.27 -17.38 -5.73
CA ARG A 376 21.11 -16.99 -4.94
C ARG A 376 20.35 -15.92 -5.71
N SER A 377 19.36 -16.35 -6.46
CA SER A 377 18.52 -15.43 -7.25
C SER A 377 17.05 -15.74 -7.11
N SER A 378 16.22 -14.71 -7.26
CA SER A 378 14.78 -14.86 -7.33
C SER A 378 14.20 -13.85 -8.29
N GLY A 379 13.37 -14.33 -9.21
CA GLY A 379 12.61 -13.51 -10.14
C GLY A 379 11.12 -13.80 -10.05
N ILE A 380 10.29 -12.78 -10.30
CA ILE A 380 8.87 -12.92 -10.52
C ILE A 380 8.44 -11.93 -11.59
N ASN A 381 7.88 -12.43 -12.68
CA ASN A 381 7.25 -11.61 -13.69
C ASN A 381 5.77 -11.95 -13.81
N GLY A 382 4.95 -10.98 -14.19
CA GLY A 382 3.54 -11.26 -14.28
C GLY A 382 2.73 -10.20 -15.00
N TYR A 383 1.52 -10.57 -15.35
CA TYR A 383 0.54 -9.68 -15.93
C TYR A 383 -0.76 -9.70 -15.12
N PHE A 384 -1.46 -8.60 -15.19
CA PHE A 384 -2.80 -8.44 -14.62
C PHE A 384 -3.71 -7.76 -15.63
N ALA A 385 -4.90 -8.32 -15.85
CA ALA A 385 -5.95 -7.72 -16.64
C ALA A 385 -7.25 -7.70 -15.83
N GLY A 386 -7.87 -6.55 -15.68
CA GLY A 386 -9.11 -6.37 -14.93
C GLY A 386 -10.13 -5.55 -15.71
N LEU A 387 -11.40 -5.96 -15.64
CA LEU A 387 -12.54 -5.21 -16.19
C LEU A 387 -13.60 -5.07 -15.11
N ASN A 388 -13.89 -3.83 -14.71
CA ASN A 388 -14.77 -3.50 -13.60
C ASN A 388 -15.93 -2.62 -14.07
N PHE A 389 -17.14 -2.95 -13.63
CA PHE A 389 -18.37 -2.20 -13.87
C PHE A 389 -18.89 -1.65 -12.55
N ILE A 390 -19.20 -0.35 -12.51
CA ILE A 390 -19.72 0.34 -11.34
C ILE A 390 -21.06 0.95 -11.72
N SER A 391 -22.14 0.40 -11.20
CA SER A 391 -23.51 0.88 -11.46
C SER A 391 -24.07 1.57 -10.23
N PHE A 392 -24.55 2.79 -10.40
CA PHE A 392 -25.08 3.63 -9.33
C PHE A 392 -26.60 3.68 -9.38
N GLY A 393 -27.23 3.45 -8.23
CA GLY A 393 -28.65 3.72 -8.00
C GLY A 393 -28.84 4.80 -6.93
N LYS A 394 -30.05 4.99 -6.46
CA LYS A 394 -30.36 6.02 -5.44
C LYS A 394 -29.61 5.76 -4.13
N ASP A 395 -29.81 4.59 -3.55
CA ASP A 395 -29.25 4.16 -2.27
C ASP A 395 -28.39 2.87 -2.44
N ASN A 396 -28.02 2.54 -3.68
CA ASN A 396 -27.32 1.33 -4.06
C ASN A 396 -26.12 1.64 -4.93
N GLU A 397 -25.08 0.85 -4.78
CA GLU A 397 -23.94 0.78 -5.70
C GLU A 397 -23.63 -0.69 -5.95
N PHE A 398 -23.64 -1.10 -7.21
CA PHE A 398 -23.18 -2.42 -7.64
C PHE A 398 -21.81 -2.29 -8.28
N ARG A 399 -20.88 -3.12 -7.84
CA ARG A 399 -19.62 -3.30 -8.55
C ARG A 399 -19.45 -4.77 -8.86
N TYR A 400 -19.09 -5.07 -10.08
CA TYR A 400 -18.80 -6.43 -10.52
C TYR A 400 -17.70 -6.39 -11.57
N GLY A 401 -16.94 -7.46 -11.64
CA GLY A 401 -15.82 -7.50 -12.57
C GLY A 401 -15.23 -8.87 -12.74
N LEU A 402 -14.33 -8.93 -13.72
CA LEU A 402 -13.53 -10.09 -14.05
C LEU A 402 -12.06 -9.69 -14.03
N GLU A 403 -11.22 -10.59 -13.54
CA GLU A 403 -9.78 -10.41 -13.45
C GLU A 403 -9.06 -11.65 -13.94
N LEU A 404 -7.96 -11.44 -14.63
CA LEU A 404 -7.01 -12.46 -15.02
C LEU A 404 -5.63 -12.04 -14.52
N THR A 405 -5.01 -12.89 -13.72
CA THR A 405 -3.65 -12.72 -13.22
C THR A 405 -2.82 -13.90 -13.68
N GLY A 406 -1.63 -13.64 -14.22
CA GLY A 406 -0.66 -14.68 -14.48
C GLY A 406 0.70 -14.22 -13.99
N PHE A 407 1.48 -15.13 -13.42
CA PHE A 407 2.87 -14.87 -13.04
C PHE A 407 3.73 -16.11 -13.16
N GLN A 408 5.01 -15.89 -13.41
CA GLN A 408 6.06 -16.88 -13.37
C GLN A 408 7.01 -16.53 -12.24
N THR A 409 7.34 -17.51 -11.40
CA THR A 409 8.38 -17.39 -10.38
C THR A 409 9.58 -18.21 -10.83
N ALA A 410 10.78 -17.67 -10.63
CA ALA A 410 12.06 -18.35 -10.79
C ALA A 410 12.85 -18.19 -9.48
N PHE A 411 13.35 -19.28 -8.96
CA PHE A 411 14.11 -19.27 -7.71
C PHE A 411 15.29 -20.22 -7.83
N GLU A 412 16.49 -19.73 -7.57
CA GLU A 412 17.72 -20.50 -7.55
C GLU A 412 18.46 -20.25 -6.24
N PHE A 413 18.79 -21.32 -5.54
CA PHE A 413 19.45 -21.27 -4.24
C PHE A 413 20.29 -22.54 -4.02
N GLU A 414 21.57 -22.38 -3.71
CA GLU A 414 22.38 -23.47 -3.24
C GLU A 414 22.43 -23.46 -1.69
N ASN A 415 22.00 -24.57 -1.08
CA ASN A 415 22.02 -24.70 0.35
C ASN A 415 23.43 -24.97 0.90
N PHE A 416 23.58 -24.96 2.24
CA PHE A 416 24.86 -25.21 2.91
C PHE A 416 25.45 -26.61 2.65
N ARG A 417 24.65 -27.57 2.11
CA ARG A 417 25.07 -28.92 1.74
C ARG A 417 25.47 -29.03 0.28
N GLY A 418 25.49 -27.94 -0.50
CA GLY A 418 25.80 -27.95 -1.93
C GLY A 418 24.62 -28.44 -2.80
N VAL A 419 23.43 -28.58 -2.25
CA VAL A 419 22.24 -28.94 -3.02
C VAL A 419 21.68 -27.69 -3.67
N ASN A 420 21.62 -27.68 -5.00
CA ASN A 420 21.03 -26.60 -5.76
C ASN A 420 19.50 -26.81 -5.85
N ILE A 421 18.74 -25.83 -5.40
CA ILE A 421 17.29 -25.76 -5.55
C ILE A 421 17.01 -24.79 -6.69
N ASN A 422 16.47 -25.29 -7.79
CA ASN A 422 16.09 -24.47 -8.94
C ASN A 422 14.65 -24.79 -9.30
N GLN A 423 13.76 -23.80 -9.09
CA GLN A 423 12.33 -23.92 -9.37
C GLN A 423 11.88 -22.81 -10.30
N THR A 424 11.17 -23.17 -11.35
CA THR A 424 10.50 -22.21 -12.25
C THR A 424 9.07 -22.67 -12.45
N GLU A 425 8.11 -21.85 -11.93
CA GLU A 425 6.70 -22.18 -11.93
C GLU A 425 5.86 -21.11 -12.62
N ASN A 426 4.85 -21.56 -13.36
CA ASN A 426 3.88 -20.68 -14.03
C ASN A 426 2.52 -20.80 -13.38
N THR A 427 1.94 -19.69 -12.97
CA THR A 427 0.64 -19.63 -12.33
C THR A 427 -0.31 -18.74 -13.11
N SER A 428 -1.57 -19.19 -13.22
CA SER A 428 -2.66 -18.38 -13.77
C SER A 428 -3.88 -18.47 -12.88
N GLU A 429 -4.55 -17.34 -12.69
CA GLU A 429 -5.69 -17.18 -11.80
C GLU A 429 -6.78 -16.37 -12.49
N ILE A 430 -8.04 -16.81 -12.37
CA ILE A 430 -9.22 -16.08 -12.83
C ILE A 430 -10.04 -15.69 -11.62
N GLY A 431 -10.29 -14.39 -11.45
CA GLY A 431 -11.15 -13.83 -10.42
C GLY A 431 -12.45 -13.30 -11.02
N ALA A 432 -13.57 -13.59 -10.38
CA ALA A 432 -14.84 -12.92 -10.66
C ALA A 432 -15.42 -12.40 -9.36
N PHE A 433 -15.90 -11.17 -9.33
CA PHE A 433 -16.44 -10.61 -8.09
C PHE A 433 -17.74 -9.85 -8.32
N LEU A 434 -18.54 -9.81 -7.27
CA LEU A 434 -19.74 -8.99 -7.13
C LEU A 434 -19.72 -8.33 -5.76
N ARG A 435 -20.01 -7.04 -5.70
CA ARG A 435 -20.14 -6.23 -4.49
C ARG A 435 -21.41 -5.38 -4.58
N TRP A 436 -22.24 -5.41 -3.57
CA TRP A 436 -23.45 -4.62 -3.48
C TRP A 436 -23.47 -3.77 -2.23
N LYS A 437 -23.30 -2.46 -2.37
CA LYS A 437 -23.44 -1.52 -1.27
C LYS A 437 -24.85 -0.97 -1.26
N ARG A 438 -25.50 -1.01 -0.09
CA ARG A 438 -26.83 -0.46 0.10
C ARG A 438 -26.94 0.32 1.40
N LYS A 439 -27.53 1.52 1.31
CA LYS A 439 -27.87 2.35 2.46
C LYS A 439 -29.33 2.14 2.85
N ILE A 440 -29.60 1.83 4.11
CA ILE A 440 -30.93 1.58 4.70
C ILE A 440 -31.02 2.43 5.97
N GLY A 441 -31.47 3.69 5.82
CA GLY A 441 -31.46 4.63 6.94
C GLY A 441 -30.04 4.87 7.50
N PRO A 442 -29.78 4.60 8.79
CA PRO A 442 -28.45 4.76 9.40
C PRO A 442 -27.50 3.59 9.09
N LEU A 443 -28.01 2.46 8.59
CA LEU A 443 -27.23 1.27 8.26
C LEU A 443 -26.77 1.31 6.82
N VAL A 444 -25.49 1.06 6.60
CA VAL A 444 -24.92 0.76 5.28
C VAL A 444 -24.36 -0.66 5.31
N ILE A 445 -24.82 -1.51 4.40
CA ILE A 445 -24.42 -2.90 4.27
C ILE A 445 -23.74 -3.12 2.93
N GLU A 446 -22.66 -3.90 2.92
CA GLU A 446 -21.87 -4.20 1.72
C GLU A 446 -21.52 -5.70 1.68
N PRO A 447 -22.47 -6.58 1.31
CA PRO A 447 -22.13 -7.95 0.96
C PRO A 447 -21.32 -7.98 -0.32
N GLY A 448 -20.32 -8.85 -0.34
CA GLY A 448 -19.48 -9.14 -1.49
C GLY A 448 -19.24 -10.63 -1.64
N PHE A 449 -18.98 -11.03 -2.85
CA PHE A 449 -18.62 -12.42 -3.15
C PHE A 449 -17.56 -12.41 -4.24
N ARG A 450 -16.51 -13.19 -4.05
CA ARG A 450 -15.48 -13.44 -5.05
C ARG A 450 -15.35 -14.94 -5.29
N LEU A 451 -15.25 -15.29 -6.56
CA LEU A 451 -14.85 -16.60 -7.02
C LEU A 451 -13.40 -16.48 -7.51
N GLN A 452 -12.50 -17.24 -6.94
CA GLN A 452 -11.11 -17.31 -7.38
C GLN A 452 -10.83 -18.71 -7.90
N TYR A 453 -10.42 -18.81 -9.16
CA TYR A 453 -10.03 -20.08 -9.79
C TYR A 453 -8.54 -20.05 -10.08
N TYR A 454 -7.81 -20.94 -9.43
CA TYR A 454 -6.37 -21.15 -9.56
C TYR A 454 -6.15 -22.24 -10.61
N LEU A 455 -5.95 -21.84 -11.87
CA LEU A 455 -5.88 -22.75 -13.01
C LEU A 455 -4.72 -23.76 -12.87
N SER A 456 -3.55 -23.30 -12.45
CA SER A 456 -2.36 -24.16 -12.25
C SER A 456 -2.59 -25.27 -11.22
N LEU A 457 -3.38 -24.99 -10.19
CA LEU A 457 -3.73 -25.97 -9.13
C LEU A 457 -5.04 -26.71 -9.42
N SER A 458 -5.83 -26.25 -10.41
CA SER A 458 -7.21 -26.73 -10.68
C SER A 458 -8.15 -26.54 -9.48
N ASP A 459 -7.88 -25.59 -8.59
CA ASP A 459 -8.62 -25.33 -7.36
C ASP A 459 -9.51 -24.08 -7.49
N VAL A 460 -10.74 -24.19 -6.96
CA VAL A 460 -11.71 -23.08 -6.87
C VAL A 460 -11.90 -22.70 -5.43
N TYR A 461 -11.73 -21.41 -5.13
CA TYR A 461 -11.97 -20.89 -3.78
C TYR A 461 -13.08 -19.85 -3.78
N TYR A 462 -13.97 -19.95 -2.80
CA TYR A 462 -15.13 -19.07 -2.63
C TYR A 462 -14.85 -18.09 -1.49
N GLU A 463 -14.93 -16.80 -1.78
CA GLU A 463 -14.58 -15.74 -0.85
C GLU A 463 -15.77 -14.82 -0.55
N PRO A 464 -16.72 -15.25 0.29
CA PRO A 464 -17.76 -14.35 0.79
C PRO A 464 -17.15 -13.29 1.70
N ARG A 465 -17.63 -12.07 1.59
CA ARG A 465 -17.19 -10.92 2.37
C ARG A 465 -18.37 -10.04 2.75
N LEU A 466 -18.31 -9.41 3.91
CA LEU A 466 -19.37 -8.57 4.43
C LEU A 466 -18.76 -7.34 5.10
N GLY A 467 -19.18 -6.17 4.68
CA GLY A 467 -18.92 -4.90 5.34
C GLY A 467 -20.21 -4.33 5.93
N LEU A 468 -20.12 -3.77 7.11
CA LEU A 468 -21.24 -3.11 7.80
C LEU A 468 -20.78 -1.76 8.36
N LYS A 469 -21.63 -0.76 8.24
CA LYS A 469 -21.49 0.52 8.94
C LYS A 469 -22.82 0.94 9.51
N TYR A 470 -22.84 1.32 10.78
CA TYR A 470 -24.01 1.84 11.46
C TYR A 470 -23.72 3.23 12.02
N ASN A 471 -24.39 4.24 11.47
CA ASN A 471 -24.29 5.62 11.91
C ASN A 471 -25.16 5.80 13.16
N ILE A 472 -24.56 5.65 14.36
CA ILE A 472 -25.28 5.79 15.66
C ILE A 472 -25.74 7.22 15.84
N THR A 473 -24.83 8.16 15.55
CA THR A 473 -25.10 9.60 15.45
C THR A 473 -24.30 10.17 14.28
N ASP A 474 -24.43 11.45 13.99
CA ASP A 474 -23.62 12.12 12.97
C ASP A 474 -22.11 12.06 13.25
N ASN A 475 -21.73 11.92 14.52
CA ASN A 475 -20.36 11.97 14.98
C ASN A 475 -19.83 10.62 15.53
N LEU A 476 -20.70 9.62 15.70
CA LEU A 476 -20.34 8.29 16.22
C LEU A 476 -20.84 7.22 15.25
N ARG A 477 -19.93 6.45 14.74
CA ARG A 477 -20.19 5.38 13.77
C ARG A 477 -19.53 4.07 14.21
N PHE A 478 -20.27 2.99 14.10
CA PHE A 478 -19.75 1.63 14.27
C PHE A 478 -19.46 1.02 12.89
N LYS A 479 -18.35 0.30 12.75
CA LYS A 479 -17.95 -0.43 11.54
C LYS A 479 -17.63 -1.88 11.89
N ALA A 480 -17.96 -2.79 10.98
CA ALA A 480 -17.50 -4.18 11.07
C ALA A 480 -17.25 -4.74 9.67
N ALA A 481 -16.30 -5.67 9.57
CA ALA A 481 -16.04 -6.45 8.37
C ALA A 481 -15.70 -7.89 8.71
N TRP A 482 -16.12 -8.78 7.83
CA TRP A 482 -15.79 -10.18 7.85
C TRP A 482 -15.53 -10.67 6.42
N GLY A 483 -14.61 -11.63 6.24
CA GLY A 483 -14.38 -12.22 4.93
C GLY A 483 -13.37 -13.34 4.91
N LEU A 484 -13.47 -14.15 3.85
CA LEU A 484 -12.54 -15.24 3.51
C LEU A 484 -11.60 -14.76 2.41
N TYR A 485 -10.35 -15.22 2.47
CA TYR A 485 -9.26 -14.79 1.57
C TYR A 485 -8.38 -15.97 1.22
N SER A 486 -7.89 -16.01 -0.02
CA SER A 486 -6.96 -17.03 -0.49
C SER A 486 -5.78 -16.42 -1.27
N GLN A 487 -4.68 -17.16 -1.34
CA GLN A 487 -3.45 -16.74 -1.99
C GLN A 487 -2.64 -17.94 -2.44
N ASN A 488 -2.05 -17.85 -3.64
CA ASN A 488 -1.17 -18.86 -4.20
C ASN A 488 0.33 -18.50 -4.09
N LEU A 489 0.67 -17.21 -4.07
CA LEU A 489 2.05 -16.75 -3.98
C LEU A 489 2.65 -17.03 -2.59
N LEU A 490 3.85 -17.60 -2.57
CA LEU A 490 4.62 -17.93 -1.38
C LEU A 490 5.93 -17.12 -1.34
N SER A 491 6.61 -17.15 -0.20
CA SER A 491 7.91 -16.50 -0.03
C SER A 491 8.86 -17.41 0.75
N THR A 492 10.17 -17.27 0.47
CA THR A 492 11.22 -18.03 1.11
C THR A 492 11.80 -17.33 2.36
N ILE A 493 11.02 -16.48 3.03
CA ILE A 493 11.49 -15.75 4.23
C ILE A 493 11.89 -16.72 5.34
N ASN A 494 13.00 -16.40 6.02
CA ASN A 494 13.48 -17.15 7.19
C ASN A 494 12.79 -16.63 8.46
N ASP A 495 12.23 -17.52 9.27
CA ASP A 495 11.52 -17.18 10.51
C ASP A 495 12.41 -17.13 11.76
N ARG A 496 13.73 -17.29 11.64
CA ARG A 496 14.65 -17.33 12.78
C ARG A 496 15.22 -15.96 13.17
N ASP A 497 15.25 -15.02 12.22
CA ASP A 497 15.73 -13.65 12.41
C ASP A 497 14.82 -12.63 11.71
N VAL A 498 14.72 -11.43 12.30
CA VAL A 498 13.90 -10.33 11.77
C VAL A 498 14.47 -9.74 10.48
N VAL A 499 15.77 -9.87 10.26
CA VAL A 499 16.46 -9.35 9.09
C VAL A 499 16.52 -10.41 8.00
N ASN A 500 15.77 -10.20 6.95
CA ASN A 500 15.78 -11.01 5.74
C ASN A 500 16.03 -10.07 4.55
N LEU A 501 17.25 -9.98 4.10
CA LEU A 501 17.61 -9.12 2.97
C LEU A 501 17.12 -9.72 1.66
N PHE A 502 17.23 -11.04 1.50
CA PHE A 502 16.80 -11.77 0.31
C PHE A 502 15.44 -12.42 0.53
N VAL A 503 14.50 -12.10 -0.33
CA VAL A 503 13.15 -12.67 -0.35
C VAL A 503 12.91 -13.33 -1.69
N GLY A 504 12.91 -14.66 -1.71
CA GLY A 504 12.52 -15.42 -2.89
C GLY A 504 11.00 -15.56 -2.99
N PHE A 505 10.51 -15.61 -4.22
CA PHE A 505 9.12 -15.81 -4.56
C PHE A 505 8.91 -17.20 -5.16
N LEU A 506 7.87 -17.90 -4.67
CA LEU A 506 7.47 -19.21 -5.15
C LEU A 506 5.96 -19.21 -5.39
N SER A 507 5.49 -20.03 -6.29
CA SER A 507 4.06 -20.33 -6.41
C SER A 507 3.68 -21.51 -5.53
N GLY A 508 2.37 -21.70 -5.30
CA GLY A 508 1.85 -22.82 -4.54
C GLY A 508 2.28 -24.16 -5.15
N PRO A 509 2.62 -25.13 -4.31
CA PRO A 509 3.23 -26.38 -4.73
C PRO A 509 2.32 -27.21 -5.64
N ASP A 510 2.91 -27.83 -6.64
CA ASP A 510 2.24 -28.83 -7.48
C ASP A 510 2.04 -30.16 -6.74
N GLU A 511 2.88 -30.44 -5.76
CA GLU A 511 2.80 -31.61 -4.90
C GLU A 511 1.74 -31.46 -3.79
N SER A 512 1.34 -32.59 -3.21
CA SER A 512 0.44 -32.60 -2.07
C SER A 512 1.16 -32.13 -0.81
N ILE A 513 0.54 -31.23 -0.07
CA ILE A 513 0.99 -30.80 1.26
C ILE A 513 0.30 -31.72 2.30
N PHE A 514 0.99 -32.00 3.38
CA PHE A 514 0.47 -32.85 4.44
C PHE A 514 0.06 -32.04 5.68
N GLU A 515 -0.91 -32.56 6.43
CA GLU A 515 -1.28 -31.99 7.73
C GLU A 515 -0.07 -32.04 8.69
N PRO A 516 0.08 -31.05 9.57
CA PRO A 516 1.18 -30.97 10.51
C PRO A 516 1.34 -32.28 11.33
N GLY A 517 2.59 -32.80 11.35
CA GLY A 517 2.90 -34.07 12.02
C GLY A 517 2.42 -35.33 11.30
N SER A 518 1.86 -35.25 10.11
CA SER A 518 1.41 -36.36 9.28
C SER A 518 2.19 -36.48 7.99
N THR A 519 2.53 -37.70 7.59
CA THR A 519 3.12 -38.01 6.28
C THR A 519 2.11 -38.64 5.31
N THR A 520 0.87 -38.83 5.74
CA THR A 520 -0.18 -39.56 4.99
C THR A 520 -1.44 -38.75 4.79
N GLU A 521 -1.79 -37.90 5.75
CA GLU A 521 -3.00 -37.06 5.72
C GLU A 521 -2.73 -35.78 4.93
N LYS A 522 -3.33 -35.69 3.74
CA LYS A 522 -3.17 -34.52 2.84
C LYS A 522 -4.09 -33.37 3.24
N THR A 523 -3.64 -32.15 3.02
CA THR A 523 -4.48 -30.96 3.17
C THR A 523 -5.62 -30.94 2.14
N GLU A 524 -6.71 -30.23 2.45
CA GLU A 524 -7.86 -30.09 1.54
C GLU A 524 -7.52 -29.32 0.25
N ASN A 525 -6.61 -28.36 0.34
CA ASN A 525 -6.16 -27.54 -0.79
C ASN A 525 -4.69 -27.14 -0.59
N ARG A 526 -4.09 -26.54 -1.64
CA ARG A 526 -2.68 -26.14 -1.68
C ARG A 526 -2.51 -24.62 -1.67
N LEU A 527 -3.46 -23.90 -1.05
CA LEU A 527 -3.50 -22.43 -1.00
C LEU A 527 -3.24 -21.96 0.43
N GLN A 528 -2.67 -20.78 0.56
CA GLN A 528 -2.73 -20.05 1.82
C GLN A 528 -4.13 -19.43 1.98
N THR A 529 -4.72 -19.59 3.16
CA THR A 529 -6.08 -19.13 3.43
C THR A 529 -6.17 -18.39 4.75
N ALA A 530 -7.06 -17.39 4.80
CA ALA A 530 -7.29 -16.60 6.01
C ALA A 530 -8.76 -16.17 6.15
N ILE A 531 -9.19 -16.00 7.40
CA ILE A 531 -10.48 -15.41 7.76
C ILE A 531 -10.22 -14.15 8.56
N HIS A 532 -10.84 -13.03 8.15
CA HIS A 532 -10.72 -11.77 8.87
C HIS A 532 -12.02 -11.40 9.59
N TYR A 533 -11.87 -10.94 10.82
CA TYR A 533 -12.90 -10.29 11.63
C TYR A 533 -12.36 -8.94 12.09
N VAL A 534 -13.05 -7.88 11.74
CA VAL A 534 -12.64 -6.52 12.13
C VAL A 534 -13.86 -5.75 12.59
N GLY A 535 -13.72 -4.99 13.66
CA GLY A 535 -14.79 -4.13 14.15
C GLY A 535 -14.25 -2.93 14.90
N GLY A 536 -14.95 -1.82 14.85
CA GLY A 536 -14.47 -0.60 15.50
C GLY A 536 -15.42 0.56 15.48
N PHE A 537 -14.98 1.66 16.09
CA PHE A 537 -15.71 2.90 16.18
C PHE A 537 -14.95 4.06 15.56
N GLU A 538 -15.65 4.87 14.80
CA GLU A 538 -15.20 6.20 14.35
C GLU A 538 -15.95 7.28 15.14
N ILE A 539 -15.19 8.20 15.73
CA ILE A 539 -15.74 9.25 16.60
C ILE A 539 -15.16 10.59 16.15
N ASP A 540 -16.03 11.52 15.76
CA ASP A 540 -15.65 12.91 15.45
C ASP A 540 -15.95 13.79 16.66
N LEU A 541 -14.90 14.25 17.36
CA LEU A 541 -15.00 15.13 18.51
C LEU A 541 -14.61 16.56 18.12
N PHE A 542 -15.39 17.55 18.58
CA PHE A 542 -15.08 18.98 18.43
C PHE A 542 -14.84 19.46 16.99
N LYS A 543 -15.35 18.77 15.96
CA LYS A 543 -15.13 19.04 14.52
C LYS A 543 -13.65 18.96 14.05
N THR A 544 -12.70 18.81 14.94
CA THR A 544 -11.24 18.87 14.68
C THR A 544 -10.50 17.63 15.12
N LEU A 545 -11.10 16.78 15.95
CA LEU A 545 -10.50 15.53 16.44
C LEU A 545 -11.27 14.33 15.88
N ASN A 546 -10.61 13.56 15.06
CA ASN A 546 -11.09 12.26 14.58
C ASN A 546 -10.38 11.14 15.35
N LEU A 547 -11.16 10.30 16.03
CA LEU A 547 -10.69 9.13 16.76
C LEU A 547 -11.24 7.87 16.08
N ASN A 548 -10.36 6.94 15.74
CA ASN A 548 -10.69 5.63 15.21
C ASN A 548 -10.12 4.56 16.14
N ILE A 549 -10.95 3.62 16.58
CA ILE A 549 -10.57 2.50 17.44
C ILE A 549 -11.05 1.24 16.76
N GLU A 550 -10.14 0.34 16.38
CA GLU A 550 -10.44 -0.90 15.69
C GLU A 550 -9.84 -2.11 16.42
N GLY A 551 -10.67 -3.13 16.68
CA GLY A 551 -10.23 -4.46 17.05
C GLY A 551 -10.19 -5.36 15.81
N TYR A 552 -9.21 -6.23 15.73
CA TYR A 552 -9.09 -7.19 14.64
C TYR A 552 -8.71 -8.59 15.15
N TYR A 553 -9.19 -9.60 14.43
CA TYR A 553 -8.75 -10.99 14.55
C TYR A 553 -8.61 -11.56 13.13
N LYS A 554 -7.44 -12.07 12.81
CA LYS A 554 -7.13 -12.79 11.56
C LYS A 554 -6.77 -14.22 11.93
N ASP A 555 -7.51 -15.16 11.39
CA ASP A 555 -7.23 -16.57 11.47
C ASP A 555 -6.60 -17.03 10.16
N PHE A 556 -5.33 -17.35 10.17
CA PHE A 556 -4.61 -17.94 9.05
C PHE A 556 -4.80 -19.47 9.14
N THR A 557 -5.87 -19.93 8.53
CA THR A 557 -6.30 -21.32 8.59
C THR A 557 -5.34 -22.27 7.89
N GLN A 558 -4.60 -21.76 6.90
CA GLN A 558 -3.50 -22.45 6.24
C GLN A 558 -2.45 -21.45 5.77
N LEU A 559 -1.23 -21.67 6.17
CA LEU A 559 -0.01 -21.06 5.65
C LEU A 559 0.87 -22.16 5.09
N ILE A 560 1.71 -21.80 4.15
CA ILE A 560 2.65 -22.72 3.49
C ILE A 560 4.03 -22.14 3.59
N SER A 561 4.94 -22.89 4.19
CA SER A 561 6.34 -22.53 4.38
C SER A 561 7.26 -23.57 3.73
N LEU A 562 8.46 -23.16 3.34
CA LEU A 562 9.50 -24.09 2.87
C LEU A 562 9.94 -25.00 4.03
N ASN A 563 10.03 -26.32 3.76
CA ASN A 563 10.65 -27.27 4.66
C ASN A 563 12.17 -27.09 4.66
N ARG A 564 12.68 -26.24 5.53
CA ARG A 564 14.12 -25.97 5.64
C ARG A 564 14.87 -27.03 6.41
N ASP A 565 14.14 -27.84 7.19
CA ASP A 565 14.70 -28.91 8.01
C ASP A 565 14.68 -30.27 7.28
N LYS A 566 14.30 -30.28 5.99
CA LYS A 566 14.31 -31.44 5.10
C LYS A 566 15.68 -32.12 5.10
N LEU A 567 15.73 -33.37 5.51
CA LEU A 567 16.94 -34.21 5.58
C LEU A 567 17.02 -35.18 4.40
N GLU A 568 15.89 -35.76 4.03
CA GLU A 568 15.81 -36.78 3.01
C GLU A 568 15.19 -36.20 1.71
N PRO A 569 15.67 -36.60 0.52
CA PRO A 569 15.13 -36.09 -0.74
C PRO A 569 13.64 -36.33 -0.96
N GLU A 570 13.10 -37.38 -0.34
CA GLU A 570 11.69 -37.81 -0.46
C GLU A 570 10.74 -37.02 0.46
N GLU A 571 11.27 -36.29 1.44
CA GLU A 571 10.43 -35.42 2.27
C GLU A 571 9.83 -34.29 1.44
N SER A 572 8.64 -33.80 1.83
CA SER A 572 8.00 -32.66 1.14
C SER A 572 8.85 -31.40 1.24
N ASP A 573 8.92 -30.63 0.14
CA ASP A 573 9.57 -29.34 0.12
C ASP A 573 8.80 -28.25 0.89
N PHE A 574 7.52 -28.52 1.17
CA PHE A 574 6.63 -27.58 1.81
C PHE A 574 5.96 -28.19 3.04
N ILE A 575 5.75 -27.34 4.05
CA ILE A 575 5.04 -27.68 5.28
C ILE A 575 3.83 -26.75 5.46
N LYS A 576 2.76 -27.31 6.03
CA LYS A 576 1.60 -26.53 6.46
C LYS A 576 1.86 -25.96 7.85
N GLU A 577 1.53 -24.69 7.98
CA GLU A 577 1.42 -23.99 9.27
C GLU A 577 0.02 -23.41 9.44
N THR A 578 -0.35 -23.08 10.65
CA THR A 578 -1.50 -22.25 10.96
C THR A 578 -1.09 -21.04 11.77
N GLY A 579 -1.96 -20.06 11.91
CA GLY A 579 -1.61 -18.90 12.71
C GLY A 579 -2.77 -18.01 13.05
N GLU A 580 -2.58 -17.18 14.04
CA GLU A 580 -3.54 -16.15 14.44
C GLU A 580 -2.86 -14.80 14.66
N ALA A 581 -3.55 -13.74 14.32
CA ALA A 581 -3.13 -12.37 14.64
C ALA A 581 -4.32 -11.58 15.15
N TYR A 582 -4.19 -10.97 16.32
CA TYR A 582 -5.25 -10.17 16.91
C TYR A 582 -4.71 -8.97 17.66
N GLY A 583 -5.54 -7.94 17.78
CA GLY A 583 -5.12 -6.73 18.43
C GLY A 583 -6.12 -5.60 18.39
N VAL A 584 -5.68 -4.45 18.90
CA VAL A 584 -6.44 -3.20 18.90
C VAL A 584 -5.54 -2.08 18.36
N ASP A 585 -6.08 -1.36 17.39
CA ASP A 585 -5.47 -0.17 16.81
C ASP A 585 -6.25 1.08 17.20
N VAL A 586 -5.53 2.11 17.63
CA VAL A 586 -6.09 3.41 17.98
C VAL A 586 -5.41 4.49 17.15
N SER A 587 -6.20 5.31 16.47
CA SER A 587 -5.70 6.47 15.71
C SER A 587 -6.48 7.72 16.10
N ALA A 588 -5.77 8.75 16.54
CA ALA A 588 -6.34 10.05 16.87
C ALA A 588 -5.66 11.14 16.03
N LYS A 589 -6.43 11.79 15.16
CA LYS A 589 -5.99 12.92 14.33
C LYS A 589 -6.64 14.21 14.80
N TYR A 590 -5.84 15.17 15.16
CA TYR A 590 -6.28 16.49 15.61
C TYR A 590 -5.78 17.55 14.64
N GLU A 591 -6.68 18.10 13.84
CA GLU A 591 -6.38 19.06 12.80
C GLU A 591 -6.84 20.47 13.21
N LEU A 592 -5.90 21.37 13.36
CA LEU A 592 -6.11 22.79 13.61
C LEU A 592 -5.64 23.60 12.41
N ARG A 593 -6.03 24.87 12.37
CA ARG A 593 -5.69 25.78 11.26
C ARG A 593 -4.19 25.86 10.95
N ARG A 594 -3.31 25.68 11.97
CA ARG A 594 -1.83 25.78 11.85
C ARG A 594 -1.09 24.61 12.45
N ALA A 595 -1.78 23.66 13.05
CA ALA A 595 -1.16 22.54 13.73
C ALA A 595 -1.89 21.25 13.38
N ASN A 596 -1.15 20.19 13.16
CA ASN A 596 -1.69 18.86 13.02
C ASN A 596 -0.97 17.95 14.01
N PHE A 597 -1.74 17.17 14.76
CA PHE A 597 -1.23 16.16 15.65
C PHE A 597 -1.86 14.82 15.31
N TRP A 598 -1.05 13.79 15.23
CA TRP A 598 -1.52 12.45 14.98
C TRP A 598 -0.85 11.48 15.94
N VAL A 599 -1.68 10.69 16.61
CA VAL A 599 -1.28 9.59 17.48
C VAL A 599 -1.79 8.31 16.83
N ALA A 600 -0.90 7.35 16.58
CA ALA A 600 -1.26 6.01 16.17
C ALA A 600 -0.63 5.02 17.14
N TYR A 601 -1.46 4.17 17.73
CA TYR A 601 -1.03 3.14 18.67
C TYR A 601 -1.61 1.79 18.28
N SER A 602 -0.78 0.77 18.30
CA SER A 602 -1.17 -0.61 18.04
C SER A 602 -0.73 -1.51 19.18
N LEU A 603 -1.64 -2.32 19.65
CA LEU A 603 -1.40 -3.43 20.57
C LEU A 603 -1.78 -4.71 19.84
N GLY A 604 -0.80 -5.60 19.57
CA GLY A 604 -1.04 -6.78 18.75
C GLY A 604 -0.33 -8.03 19.25
N TRP A 605 -0.86 -9.17 18.89
CA TRP A 605 -0.30 -10.51 19.12
C TRP A 605 -0.33 -11.28 17.82
N VAL A 606 0.77 -11.95 17.51
CA VAL A 606 0.85 -12.86 16.37
C VAL A 606 1.42 -14.17 16.84
N LYS A 607 0.81 -15.27 16.44
CA LYS A 607 1.25 -16.64 16.74
C LYS A 607 1.23 -17.48 15.47
N ARG A 608 2.13 -18.44 15.39
CA ARG A 608 2.20 -19.48 14.37
C ARG A 608 2.29 -20.83 15.04
N PHE A 609 1.77 -21.85 14.38
CA PHE A 609 1.88 -23.26 14.79
C PHE A 609 2.39 -24.05 13.58
N ASP A 610 3.52 -24.71 13.72
CA ASP A 610 4.21 -25.46 12.68
C ASP A 610 3.93 -26.98 12.70
N GLY A 611 3.02 -27.39 13.59
CA GLY A 611 2.67 -28.81 13.82
C GLY A 611 3.30 -29.39 15.09
N GLU A 612 4.34 -28.76 15.61
CA GLU A 612 5.04 -29.20 16.82
C GLU A 612 4.91 -28.17 17.96
N GLN A 613 5.13 -26.88 17.64
CA GLN A 613 5.13 -25.82 18.64
C GLN A 613 4.38 -24.57 18.19
N THR A 614 3.86 -23.84 19.17
CA THR A 614 3.29 -22.50 18.95
C THR A 614 4.34 -21.44 19.30
N TYR A 615 4.67 -20.58 18.34
CA TYR A 615 5.72 -19.57 18.51
C TYR A 615 5.27 -18.20 17.98
N PRO A 616 5.81 -17.08 18.50
CA PRO A 616 5.65 -15.77 17.90
C PRO A 616 6.57 -15.65 16.67
N PRO A 617 6.08 -15.22 15.50
CA PRO A 617 6.98 -14.96 14.37
C PRO A 617 7.89 -13.77 14.66
N VAL A 618 9.00 -13.64 13.92
CA VAL A 618 10.04 -12.63 14.12
C VAL A 618 9.55 -11.18 14.06
N PHE A 619 8.37 -10.95 13.50
CA PHE A 619 7.73 -9.64 13.40
C PHE A 619 6.63 -9.38 14.46
N ASP A 620 6.46 -10.24 15.47
CA ASP A 620 5.52 -10.01 16.59
C ASP A 620 5.98 -8.85 17.47
N ARG A 621 5.51 -7.65 17.16
CA ARG A 621 5.74 -6.45 17.98
C ARG A 621 4.51 -6.15 18.82
N ARG A 622 4.65 -6.24 20.14
CA ARG A 622 3.53 -6.09 21.09
C ARG A 622 2.93 -4.70 21.12
N HIS A 623 3.76 -3.68 21.26
CA HIS A 623 3.37 -2.29 21.31
C HIS A 623 4.08 -1.51 20.20
N ASN A 624 3.32 -0.73 19.43
CA ASN A 624 3.84 0.20 18.45
C ASN A 624 3.13 1.55 18.61
N LEU A 625 3.87 2.61 18.91
CA LEU A 625 3.36 3.96 19.13
C LEU A 625 4.05 4.92 18.17
N ASN A 626 3.27 5.69 17.43
CA ASN A 626 3.71 6.78 16.59
C ASN A 626 3.05 8.08 17.03
N LEU A 627 3.85 9.11 17.23
CA LEU A 627 3.42 10.48 17.49
C LEU A 627 3.95 11.37 16.40
N VAL A 628 3.08 12.10 15.73
CA VAL A 628 3.43 13.07 14.69
C VAL A 628 2.84 14.41 15.04
N GLY A 629 3.64 15.47 14.97
CA GLY A 629 3.22 16.82 15.16
C GLY A 629 3.79 17.74 14.10
N THR A 630 2.97 18.61 13.50
CA THR A 630 3.41 19.68 12.60
C THR A 630 2.81 21.01 13.02
N TYR A 631 3.58 22.08 12.89
CA TYR A 631 3.16 23.43 13.25
C TYR A 631 3.66 24.47 12.25
N GLU A 632 2.73 25.27 11.69
CA GLU A 632 3.04 26.38 10.77
C GLU A 632 3.30 27.69 11.54
N VAL A 633 4.48 28.27 11.36
CA VAL A 633 4.96 29.49 12.04
C VAL A 633 5.04 30.68 11.06
N GLY A 634 4.83 31.87 11.61
CA GLY A 634 4.88 33.13 10.86
C GLY A 634 3.51 33.59 10.33
N ALA A 635 3.38 34.90 10.06
CA ALA A 635 2.12 35.51 9.62
C ALA A 635 1.66 34.95 8.26
N LYS A 636 2.61 34.68 7.35
CA LYS A 636 2.37 34.09 6.01
C LYS A 636 2.62 32.58 5.99
N ARG A 637 2.72 31.89 7.15
CA ARG A 637 2.99 30.46 7.27
C ARG A 637 4.26 30.04 6.49
N GLN A 638 5.33 30.86 6.63
CA GLN A 638 6.57 30.64 5.87
C GLN A 638 7.41 29.48 6.40
N TRP A 639 7.20 29.08 7.65
CA TRP A 639 7.89 27.97 8.27
C TRP A 639 6.91 26.87 8.63
N GLU A 640 7.33 25.64 8.47
CA GLU A 640 6.68 24.43 8.96
C GLU A 640 7.68 23.66 9.82
N LEU A 641 7.34 23.46 11.08
CA LEU A 641 8.11 22.65 12.01
C LEU A 641 7.44 21.28 12.13
N GLY A 642 8.22 20.22 12.07
CA GLY A 642 7.74 18.84 12.15
C GLY A 642 8.50 18.06 13.21
N ALA A 643 7.79 17.18 13.94
CA ALA A 643 8.35 16.20 14.84
C ALA A 643 7.63 14.86 14.66
N ARG A 644 8.40 13.77 14.67
CA ARG A 644 7.90 12.41 14.65
C ARG A 644 8.62 11.59 15.71
N PHE A 645 7.87 10.94 16.57
CA PHE A 645 8.41 9.98 17.53
C PHE A 645 7.81 8.61 17.28
N ASN A 646 8.66 7.61 17.16
CA ASN A 646 8.28 6.22 17.04
C ASN A 646 8.82 5.43 18.22
N PHE A 647 8.00 4.56 18.81
CA PHE A 647 8.36 3.62 19.86
C PHE A 647 7.77 2.25 19.55
N GLY A 648 8.57 1.20 19.71
CA GLY A 648 8.12 -0.18 19.55
C GLY A 648 8.82 -1.13 20.50
N THR A 649 8.09 -2.12 21.02
CA THR A 649 8.72 -3.23 21.77
C THR A 649 9.60 -4.05 20.83
N GLY A 650 10.61 -4.72 21.40
CA GLY A 650 11.58 -5.51 20.64
C GLY A 650 10.96 -6.67 19.88
N PHE A 651 11.57 -7.00 18.76
CA PHE A 651 11.20 -8.16 17.96
C PHE A 651 11.69 -9.47 18.59
N PRO A 652 10.93 -10.57 18.41
CA PRO A 652 11.39 -11.90 18.81
C PRO A 652 12.54 -12.38 17.91
N PHE A 653 13.38 -13.25 18.43
CA PHE A 653 14.38 -14.00 17.68
C PHE A 653 14.67 -15.34 18.34
N THR A 654 15.15 -16.32 17.58
CA THR A 654 15.53 -17.62 18.13
C THR A 654 16.91 -17.53 18.80
N LEU A 655 17.01 -18.02 20.03
CA LEU A 655 18.26 -17.99 20.78
C LEU A 655 19.30 -18.95 20.18
N THR A 656 20.57 -18.62 20.34
CA THR A 656 21.69 -19.50 20.00
C THR A 656 22.02 -20.37 21.21
N GLN A 657 22.04 -21.69 21.06
CA GLN A 657 22.46 -22.64 22.10
C GLN A 657 23.96 -22.91 22.07
N GLY A 658 24.55 -22.87 20.88
CA GLY A 658 25.97 -23.18 20.72
C GLY A 658 26.45 -23.04 19.29
N PHE A 659 27.70 -23.43 19.10
CA PHE A 659 28.36 -23.44 17.80
C PHE A 659 29.03 -24.77 17.57
N TYR A 660 29.18 -25.17 16.32
CA TYR A 660 29.93 -26.33 15.91
C TYR A 660 30.78 -25.99 14.68
N THR A 661 31.88 -26.71 14.53
CA THR A 661 32.68 -26.58 13.32
C THR A 661 32.08 -27.46 12.23
N ASN A 662 31.65 -26.87 11.14
CA ASN A 662 31.14 -27.59 9.97
C ASN A 662 32.30 -27.95 9.06
N TYR A 663 32.78 -29.17 9.13
CA TYR A 663 33.78 -29.68 8.23
C TYR A 663 33.12 -30.26 6.98
N THR A 664 33.43 -29.71 5.82
CA THR A 664 33.08 -30.31 4.54
C THR A 664 34.13 -31.38 4.22
N PHE A 665 33.73 -32.63 4.14
CA PHE A 665 34.62 -33.73 3.76
C PHE A 665 34.65 -33.95 2.25
N ASP A 666 34.67 -32.89 1.47
CA ASP A 666 34.61 -32.92 0.01
C ASP A 666 35.77 -33.70 -0.62
N GLN A 667 36.90 -33.79 0.08
CA GLN A 667 38.06 -34.61 -0.33
C GLN A 667 38.09 -35.96 0.37
N GLY A 668 37.01 -36.36 1.03
CA GLY A 668 36.93 -37.63 1.74
C GLY A 668 37.97 -37.75 2.86
N ILE A 669 38.67 -38.90 2.92
CA ILE A 669 39.72 -39.19 3.92
C ILE A 669 40.95 -38.25 3.74
N GLY A 670 41.08 -37.56 2.62
CA GLY A 670 42.13 -36.60 2.37
C GLY A 670 41.91 -35.23 2.97
N SER A 671 40.75 -34.97 3.58
CA SER A 671 40.51 -33.71 4.27
C SER A 671 41.37 -33.57 5.51
N ASP A 672 42.29 -32.60 5.49
CA ASP A 672 43.14 -32.33 6.64
C ASP A 672 42.37 -31.45 7.69
N VAL A 673 41.77 -32.14 8.68
CA VAL A 673 41.02 -31.51 9.78
C VAL A 673 41.91 -30.63 10.63
N LEU A 674 43.23 -30.75 10.56
CA LEU A 674 44.17 -29.94 11.33
C LEU A 674 44.51 -28.61 10.66
N THR A 675 44.38 -28.53 9.36
CA THR A 675 44.64 -27.30 8.58
C THR A 675 43.42 -26.65 8.04
N ASN A 676 42.28 -27.35 7.96
CA ASN A 676 40.99 -26.81 7.57
C ASN A 676 40.22 -26.41 8.84
N ASN A 677 40.05 -25.12 9.04
CA ASN A 677 39.33 -24.61 10.22
C ASN A 677 37.81 -24.87 10.16
N GLY A 678 37.28 -25.31 9.01
CA GLY A 678 35.85 -25.48 8.79
C GLY A 678 35.06 -24.19 8.92
N ASP A 679 33.82 -24.20 8.46
CA ASP A 679 32.89 -23.10 8.71
C ASP A 679 32.24 -23.22 10.09
N LEU A 680 31.89 -22.10 10.69
CA LEU A 680 31.20 -22.06 11.98
C LEU A 680 29.69 -22.26 11.76
N GLY A 681 29.18 -23.42 12.20
CA GLY A 681 27.75 -23.69 12.24
C GLY A 681 27.13 -23.18 13.53
N ILE A 682 25.88 -22.76 13.49
CA ILE A 682 25.10 -22.26 14.63
C ILE A 682 24.09 -23.31 15.04
N VAL A 683 24.08 -23.66 16.33
CA VAL A 683 23.00 -24.47 16.95
C VAL A 683 21.98 -23.52 17.54
N TYR A 684 20.80 -23.54 17.00
CA TYR A 684 19.67 -22.74 17.49
C TYR A 684 18.94 -23.47 18.63
N SER A 685 18.25 -22.70 19.47
CA SER A 685 17.32 -23.26 20.45
C SER A 685 16.17 -23.95 19.76
N ASP A 686 15.72 -25.08 20.32
CA ASP A 686 14.53 -25.79 19.85
C ASP A 686 13.28 -24.92 19.98
N ASP A 687 13.20 -24.10 21.04
CA ASP A 687 12.13 -23.13 21.24
C ASP A 687 12.30 -21.92 20.33
N ARG A 688 11.45 -21.80 19.30
CA ARG A 688 11.51 -20.73 18.32
C ARG A 688 11.14 -19.38 18.92
N ASN A 689 11.94 -18.35 18.62
CA ASN A 689 11.65 -16.93 18.82
C ASN A 689 11.32 -16.54 20.28
N THR A 690 11.95 -17.20 21.26
CA THR A 690 11.78 -16.93 22.69
C THR A 690 12.60 -15.74 23.19
N GLY A 691 13.72 -15.39 22.51
CA GLY A 691 14.48 -14.18 22.76
C GLY A 691 13.73 -12.93 22.26
N ARG A 692 14.01 -11.76 22.88
CA ARG A 692 13.47 -10.47 22.40
C ARG A 692 14.57 -9.42 22.37
N LEU A 693 14.63 -8.67 21.26
CA LEU A 693 15.47 -7.49 21.13
C LEU A 693 15.00 -6.40 22.12
N PRO A 694 15.88 -5.47 22.51
CA PRO A 694 15.49 -4.27 23.25
C PRO A 694 14.44 -3.43 22.50
N ALA A 695 13.73 -2.59 23.24
CA ALA A 695 12.74 -1.70 22.66
C ALA A 695 13.40 -0.66 21.74
N TYR A 696 12.78 -0.44 20.58
CA TYR A 696 13.14 0.57 19.61
C TYR A 696 12.52 1.93 19.96
N SER A 697 13.24 3.02 19.79
CA SER A 697 12.64 4.37 19.74
C SER A 697 13.46 5.31 18.88
N ARG A 698 12.79 6.20 18.15
CA ARG A 698 13.40 7.20 17.27
C ARG A 698 12.62 8.51 17.30
N LEU A 699 13.35 9.61 17.38
CA LEU A 699 12.82 10.95 17.22
C LEU A 699 13.38 11.57 15.94
N ASP A 700 12.51 12.00 15.03
CA ASP A 700 12.87 12.74 13.84
C ASP A 700 12.31 14.16 13.93
N LEU A 701 13.12 15.15 13.55
CA LEU A 701 12.75 16.56 13.57
C LEU A 701 12.96 17.18 12.20
N SER A 702 12.13 18.15 11.84
CA SER A 702 12.30 18.92 10.62
C SER A 702 11.87 20.38 10.77
N ALA A 703 12.52 21.26 10.00
CA ALA A 703 12.17 22.65 9.83
C ALA A 703 12.21 22.99 8.34
N LYS A 704 11.06 23.31 7.78
CA LYS A 704 10.90 23.65 6.36
C LYS A 704 10.58 25.12 6.19
N ARG A 705 11.24 25.80 5.25
CA ARG A 705 10.98 27.18 4.90
C ARG A 705 10.52 27.31 3.45
N HIS A 706 9.37 27.97 3.26
CA HIS A 706 8.79 28.25 1.95
C HIS A 706 9.20 29.63 1.45
N PHE A 707 9.78 29.67 0.24
CA PHE A 707 10.09 30.89 -0.50
C PHE A 707 9.21 30.93 -1.74
N ARG A 708 8.44 32.01 -1.92
CA ARG A 708 7.60 32.22 -3.10
C ARG A 708 8.18 33.40 -3.90
N PHE A 709 8.77 33.14 -5.05
CA PHE A 709 9.37 34.14 -5.92
C PHE A 709 8.35 34.72 -6.92
N SER A 710 7.45 33.85 -7.40
CA SER A 710 6.36 34.24 -8.29
C SER A 710 5.12 33.37 -8.06
N LYS A 711 4.09 33.56 -8.89
CA LYS A 711 2.89 32.68 -8.85
C LYS A 711 3.25 31.20 -9.09
N HIS A 712 4.24 30.95 -9.96
CA HIS A 712 4.61 29.61 -10.40
C HIS A 712 5.99 29.14 -9.90
N LEU A 713 6.82 30.05 -9.38
CA LEU A 713 8.17 29.69 -8.91
C LEU A 713 8.22 29.72 -7.38
N ARG A 714 8.42 28.55 -6.81
CA ARG A 714 8.51 28.33 -5.36
C ARG A 714 9.74 27.48 -5.04
N MET A 715 10.39 27.79 -3.94
CA MET A 715 11.49 27.00 -3.40
C MET A 715 11.19 26.64 -1.95
N ASP A 716 11.33 25.38 -1.61
CA ASP A 716 11.25 24.88 -0.26
C ASP A 716 12.64 24.40 0.19
N VAL A 717 13.07 24.84 1.37
CA VAL A 717 14.32 24.41 1.99
C VAL A 717 13.96 23.69 3.29
N THR A 718 14.36 22.44 3.42
CA THR A 718 14.06 21.59 4.57
C THR A 718 15.35 21.17 5.25
N ALA A 719 15.54 21.56 6.51
CA ALA A 719 16.53 20.98 7.40
C ALA A 719 15.85 19.87 8.21
N ALA A 720 16.42 18.68 8.24
CA ALA A 720 15.87 17.55 8.97
C ALA A 720 16.97 16.81 9.74
N VAL A 721 16.58 16.17 10.81
CA VAL A 721 17.44 15.29 11.60
C VAL A 721 16.68 13.99 11.85
N THR A 722 17.19 12.90 11.33
CA THR A 722 16.70 11.55 11.62
C THR A 722 17.45 11.02 12.85
N ASN A 723 16.73 10.33 13.73
CA ASN A 723 17.26 9.82 15.00
C ASN A 723 17.95 10.93 15.84
N ALA A 724 17.24 12.03 16.09
CA ALA A 724 17.77 13.23 16.76
C ALA A 724 18.26 12.96 18.21
N LEU A 725 17.90 11.85 18.82
CA LEU A 725 18.38 11.41 20.14
C LEU A 725 19.62 10.54 20.05
N ASP A 726 20.11 10.25 18.85
CA ASP A 726 21.25 9.36 18.56
C ASP A 726 21.17 8.03 19.32
N ARG A 727 19.95 7.48 19.39
CA ARG A 727 19.73 6.22 20.10
C ARG A 727 20.24 5.05 19.26
N GLU A 728 21.10 4.25 19.83
CA GLU A 728 21.55 2.99 19.27
C GLU A 728 20.41 1.95 19.33
N ASN A 729 19.63 1.87 18.28
CA ASN A 729 18.60 0.86 18.10
C ASN A 729 19.22 -0.38 17.48
N ILE A 730 19.04 -1.53 18.10
CA ILE A 730 19.59 -2.78 17.59
C ILE A 730 18.79 -3.19 16.34
N PHE A 731 19.51 -3.52 15.27
CA PHE A 731 18.96 -4.08 14.06
C PHE A 731 18.93 -5.61 14.16
N TYR A 732 20.10 -6.23 14.37
CA TYR A 732 20.24 -7.67 14.66
C TYR A 732 21.54 -7.93 15.43
N PHE A 733 21.71 -9.17 15.85
CA PHE A 733 22.98 -9.66 16.41
C PHE A 733 23.71 -10.50 15.35
N ASP A 734 24.93 -10.12 15.02
CA ASP A 734 25.86 -11.02 14.35
C ASP A 734 26.28 -12.11 15.34
N ARG A 735 25.70 -13.30 15.16
CA ARG A 735 25.86 -14.41 16.11
C ARG A 735 27.27 -15.00 16.05
N VAL A 736 27.91 -14.94 14.90
CA VAL A 736 29.24 -15.50 14.65
C VAL A 736 30.32 -14.61 15.27
N ARG A 737 30.19 -13.30 15.12
CA ARG A 737 31.14 -12.31 15.64
C ARG A 737 30.85 -11.85 17.05
N TYR A 738 29.67 -12.23 17.60
CA TYR A 738 29.16 -11.69 18.88
C TYR A 738 29.02 -10.17 18.89
N GLU A 739 28.70 -9.60 17.75
CA GLU A 739 28.58 -8.15 17.58
C GLU A 739 27.13 -7.72 17.48
N ARG A 740 26.86 -6.55 18.01
CA ARG A 740 25.58 -5.88 17.86
C ARG A 740 25.62 -4.99 16.63
N VAL A 741 24.76 -5.26 15.64
CA VAL A 741 24.59 -4.40 14.48
C VAL A 741 23.45 -3.42 14.80
N ASN A 742 23.76 -2.13 14.81
CA ASN A 742 22.80 -1.07 15.08
C ASN A 742 22.16 -0.56 13.79
N GLN A 743 20.98 0.00 13.93
CA GLN A 743 20.32 0.79 12.89
C GLN A 743 21.03 2.14 12.74
N LEU A 744 20.56 2.96 11.79
CA LEU A 744 21.19 4.23 11.46
C LEU A 744 21.31 5.17 12.69
N PRO A 745 22.49 5.79 12.89
CA PRO A 745 22.72 6.79 13.93
C PRO A 745 21.99 8.09 13.62
N ILE A 746 22.32 9.18 14.32
CA ILE A 746 21.84 10.51 13.98
C ILE A 746 22.26 10.92 12.57
N LEU A 747 21.30 11.31 11.72
CA LEU A 747 21.56 11.74 10.34
C LEU A 747 20.95 13.12 10.08
N PRO A 748 21.73 14.20 10.20
CA PRO A 748 21.30 15.53 9.76
C PRO A 748 21.26 15.61 8.23
N SER A 749 20.31 16.32 7.69
CA SER A 749 20.15 16.49 6.24
C SER A 749 19.58 17.86 5.87
N LEU A 750 19.88 18.30 4.67
CA LEU A 750 19.35 19.53 4.07
C LEU A 750 18.83 19.21 2.67
N SER A 751 17.54 19.46 2.43
CA SER A 751 16.93 19.29 1.11
C SER A 751 16.51 20.63 0.55
N VAL A 752 16.70 20.82 -0.74
CA VAL A 752 16.26 21.99 -1.50
C VAL A 752 15.39 21.51 -2.65
N GLN A 753 14.16 22.00 -2.69
CA GLN A 753 13.19 21.67 -3.73
C GLN A 753 12.75 22.95 -4.44
N LEU A 754 12.91 22.99 -5.76
CA LEU A 754 12.47 24.08 -6.63
C LEU A 754 11.31 23.60 -7.51
N GLN A 755 10.18 24.32 -7.47
CA GLN A 755 8.99 24.06 -8.28
C GLN A 755 8.71 25.24 -9.20
N PHE A 756 8.42 24.97 -10.50
CA PHE A 756 8.15 25.99 -11.54
C PHE A 756 6.92 25.66 -12.40
#